data_b1f3261b0c1d5c96b8619f550f282b61
#
_entry.id   b1f3261b0c1d5c96b8619f550f282b61
#
_cell.length_a   1.000
_cell.length_b   1.000
_cell.length_c   1.000
_cell.angle_alpha   90.00
_cell.angle_beta   90.00
_cell.angle_gamma   90.00
#
_symmetry.space_group_name_H-M   'P 1'
#
loop_
_entity.id
_entity.type
_entity.pdbx_description
1 polymer ?
#
loop_
_entity_poly.entity_id
_entity_poly.type
_entity_poly.pdbx_seq_one_letter_code
_entity_poly.pdbx_strand_id
1 'polypeptide(L)'
;MTELVDAPARTGAVGVSVPRRDAEEKLRGKAQFAGDIVVPHMLHGKVLRAPVPHARVVSIDTSEAERMPGVVCVLTASDLSDIDSYWGHAIRDRPIVAIDRVRFAGEPVAAVAAEAEAAAAAALERIHVDYEELEVVGTIEQALRPDAPRVNDGPLRPGLFHGLGELAPAEGNVCYRYRIDRGEIEAVFAHADLVVEGEYTFPAIYQYAMETHTVVAQVEGDEITLWASCQHPFLVRAEIAALFQVPIANVRIVVPYLGGGFGSKSYTKMEPIAVALARKAGRPVRIQNRVAESMVTTRRHGMRCRMRTAMSREGALLGREVECWFDTGAYADNGPRVTATAGDAAPGPYRWVAYRVDAACVYTNTAPAGSYRAFGATHLQWIGELQVDELARRAGLDPLDVRRLNLCTPGEELRAGGKPLDADLVGDIERVAEAVGWGKDKPAGTGRGLSVGLLAAGAHPVSSAIVRMEADGNAVVLVGTTEVGQGARTVFAQIAAEELRLPAERVTVRGADTRFTPYDRSTGASRSTTVAGLAVKRAAEQVRAQLVEIAGSEEVEADSYPELFVRHFGLAGGELIGRGEVAPEGSGSYAEGPVFWEVCVGAAEVTIDEDTGRVRVLKTATVADVGRAINPQLVERQDEGGTLQGLGNALYEEMVYEDGLLLNETLLDYRVPTFEDLPEEMHCIIVENEDGPGPYGAKGCGEGALAAVTAAVATAVADAGVPMTELPLTPERVWRRIQDLKEEGSWPR
;
A
#
# COMPACT_ATOMS: atom_id res chain seq x y z
N MET A 1 -7.64 16.19 -20.03
CA MET A 1 -7.56 17.66 -19.70
C MET A 1 -8.03 17.81 -18.27
N THR A 2 -7.18 18.33 -17.41
CA THR A 2 -7.49 18.55 -16.00
C THR A 2 -8.38 19.76 -15.87
N GLU A 3 -9.63 19.60 -15.49
CA GLU A 3 -10.49 20.72 -15.13
C GLU A 3 -10.23 21.05 -13.65
N LEU A 4 -9.49 22.13 -13.41
CA LEU A 4 -9.47 22.81 -12.11
C LEU A 4 -10.77 23.58 -12.01
N VAL A 5 -11.69 23.15 -11.15
CA VAL A 5 -12.87 23.93 -10.79
C VAL A 5 -12.39 25.21 -10.11
N ASP A 6 -12.61 26.37 -10.76
CA ASP A 6 -12.33 27.74 -10.35
C ASP A 6 -11.52 27.95 -9.05
N ALA A 7 -10.19 27.87 -9.15
CA ALA A 7 -9.32 28.27 -8.05
C ALA A 7 -8.94 29.76 -8.19
N PRO A 8 -8.98 30.56 -7.10
CA PRO A 8 -8.53 31.96 -7.13
C PRO A 8 -7.05 32.06 -7.50
N ALA A 9 -6.65 33.19 -8.09
CA ALA A 9 -5.25 33.47 -8.46
C ALA A 9 -4.33 33.30 -7.23
N ARG A 10 -3.38 32.38 -7.30
CA ARG A 10 -2.51 31.98 -6.19
C ARG A 10 -1.20 32.75 -6.25
N THR A 11 -0.79 33.36 -5.14
CA THR A 11 0.42 34.20 -5.04
C THR A 11 1.55 33.53 -4.23
N GLY A 12 1.29 32.34 -3.61
CA GLY A 12 2.23 31.62 -2.76
C GLY A 12 2.86 30.38 -3.42
N ALA A 13 3.64 29.63 -2.66
CA ALA A 13 4.28 28.38 -3.10
C ALA A 13 3.29 27.19 -3.12
N VAL A 14 2.21 27.26 -2.31
CA VAL A 14 1.18 26.24 -2.19
C VAL A 14 0.10 26.42 -3.26
N GLY A 15 -0.36 25.32 -3.84
CA GLY A 15 -1.37 25.33 -4.89
C GLY A 15 -0.82 25.58 -6.29
N VAL A 16 0.49 25.60 -6.45
CA VAL A 16 1.18 25.83 -7.71
C VAL A 16 1.89 24.54 -8.15
N SER A 17 1.77 24.21 -9.43
CA SER A 17 2.49 23.06 -10.00
C SER A 17 3.93 23.42 -10.24
N VAL A 18 4.80 23.11 -9.28
CA VAL A 18 6.25 23.23 -9.44
C VAL A 18 6.85 21.90 -9.88
N PRO A 19 7.94 21.91 -10.70
CA PRO A 19 8.63 20.69 -11.09
C PRO A 19 9.15 19.90 -9.89
N ARG A 20 9.16 18.58 -10.00
CA ARG A 20 9.75 17.70 -8.99
C ARG A 20 11.21 18.03 -8.74
N ARG A 21 11.59 18.21 -7.49
CA ARG A 21 12.96 18.55 -7.09
C ARG A 21 13.97 17.42 -7.36
N ASP A 22 13.52 16.20 -7.35
CA ASP A 22 14.32 14.99 -7.59
C ASP A 22 14.34 14.54 -9.07
N ALA A 23 13.64 15.26 -9.96
CA ALA A 23 13.52 14.88 -11.36
C ALA A 23 14.87 14.90 -12.09
N GLU A 24 15.68 15.95 -11.90
CA GLU A 24 16.96 16.09 -12.59
C GLU A 24 17.96 14.99 -12.19
N GLU A 25 18.06 14.68 -10.89
CA GLU A 25 18.94 13.62 -10.39
C GLU A 25 18.54 12.26 -10.95
N LYS A 26 17.23 11.97 -11.00
CA LYS A 26 16.68 10.72 -11.55
C LYS A 26 16.91 10.60 -13.05
N LEU A 27 16.58 11.64 -13.82
CA LEU A 27 16.74 11.65 -15.28
C LEU A 27 18.22 11.55 -15.72
N ARG A 28 19.15 12.07 -14.90
CA ARG A 28 20.59 11.99 -15.15
C ARG A 28 21.26 10.75 -14.58
N GLY A 29 20.52 9.84 -13.96
CA GLY A 29 21.06 8.63 -13.31
C GLY A 29 21.96 8.94 -12.11
N LYS A 30 21.76 10.08 -11.43
CA LYS A 30 22.53 10.49 -10.24
C LYS A 30 21.81 10.16 -8.93
N ALA A 31 20.52 9.91 -8.99
CA ALA A 31 19.75 9.49 -7.83
C ALA A 31 20.28 8.13 -7.33
N GLN A 32 20.55 8.03 -6.04
CA GLN A 32 21.04 6.80 -5.42
C GLN A 32 19.88 6.02 -4.81
N PHE A 33 19.82 4.74 -5.12
CA PHE A 33 18.92 3.75 -4.53
C PHE A 33 19.70 2.80 -3.62
N ALA A 34 19.02 1.95 -2.87
CA ALA A 34 19.69 1.02 -1.95
C ALA A 34 20.69 0.09 -2.67
N GLY A 35 20.41 -0.29 -3.92
CA GLY A 35 21.30 -1.11 -4.76
C GLY A 35 22.57 -0.40 -5.23
N ASP A 36 22.61 0.95 -5.21
CA ASP A 36 23.76 1.74 -5.64
C ASP A 36 24.75 2.02 -4.50
N ILE A 37 24.37 1.70 -3.27
CA ILE A 37 25.21 1.93 -2.10
C ILE A 37 26.39 0.95 -2.10
N VAL A 38 27.57 1.52 -2.01
CA VAL A 38 28.83 0.77 -1.91
C VAL A 38 29.56 1.19 -0.63
N VAL A 39 29.82 0.24 0.24
CA VAL A 39 30.61 0.42 1.49
C VAL A 39 31.94 -0.28 1.36
N PRO A 40 33.03 0.22 1.95
CA PRO A 40 34.31 -0.47 1.93
C PRO A 40 34.22 -1.93 2.40
N HIS A 41 34.88 -2.82 1.70
CA HIS A 41 34.92 -4.26 2.00
C HIS A 41 33.56 -4.99 1.94
N MET A 42 32.56 -4.41 1.28
CA MET A 42 31.24 -4.97 1.15
C MET A 42 31.26 -6.30 0.39
N LEU A 43 30.50 -7.26 0.90
CA LEU A 43 30.26 -8.57 0.30
C LEU A 43 28.94 -8.60 -0.46
N HIS A 44 28.80 -9.57 -1.35
CA HIS A 44 27.56 -9.90 -2.02
C HIS A 44 26.85 -11.04 -1.30
N GLY A 45 25.63 -10.79 -0.85
CA GLY A 45 24.76 -11.78 -0.22
C GLY A 45 23.78 -12.37 -1.23
N LYS A 46 23.60 -13.69 -1.18
CA LYS A 46 22.54 -14.42 -1.89
C LYS A 46 21.81 -15.36 -0.93
N VAL A 47 20.53 -15.58 -1.19
CA VAL A 47 19.66 -16.38 -0.33
C VAL A 47 19.26 -17.66 -1.05
N LEU A 48 19.54 -18.81 -0.43
CA LEU A 48 19.00 -20.09 -0.86
C LEU A 48 17.53 -20.17 -0.45
N ARG A 49 16.68 -20.43 -1.42
CA ARG A 49 15.23 -20.51 -1.22
C ARG A 49 14.74 -21.93 -1.44
N ALA A 50 13.77 -22.37 -0.64
CA ALA A 50 13.16 -23.67 -0.78
C ALA A 50 12.50 -23.84 -2.16
N PRO A 51 12.74 -24.95 -2.87
CA PRO A 51 12.08 -25.24 -4.14
C PRO A 51 10.71 -25.90 -3.95
N VAL A 52 10.37 -26.32 -2.73
CA VAL A 52 9.15 -27.06 -2.39
C VAL A 52 8.22 -26.21 -1.52
N PRO A 53 6.91 -26.37 -1.66
CA PRO A 53 5.94 -25.51 -0.94
C PRO A 53 5.74 -25.90 0.52
N HIS A 54 5.97 -27.18 0.90
CA HIS A 54 5.85 -27.63 2.28
C HIS A 54 6.70 -28.88 2.51
N ALA A 55 7.67 -28.78 3.38
CA ALA A 55 8.55 -29.90 3.71
C ALA A 55 9.20 -29.72 5.09
N ARG A 56 9.58 -30.82 5.72
CA ARG A 56 10.53 -30.83 6.83
C ARG A 56 11.93 -30.68 6.28
N VAL A 57 12.75 -29.85 6.90
CA VAL A 57 14.19 -29.75 6.61
C VAL A 57 14.89 -30.83 7.44
N VAL A 58 15.34 -31.91 6.77
CA VAL A 58 16.00 -33.06 7.42
C VAL A 58 17.46 -32.76 7.72
N SER A 59 18.15 -32.19 6.72
CA SER A 59 19.57 -31.80 6.88
C SER A 59 19.91 -30.67 5.91
N ILE A 60 20.94 -29.88 6.27
CA ILE A 60 21.56 -28.87 5.42
C ILE A 60 23.07 -29.09 5.47
N ASP A 61 23.69 -29.42 4.33
CA ASP A 61 25.14 -29.54 4.18
C ASP A 61 25.69 -28.31 3.42
N THR A 62 26.44 -27.47 4.11
CA THR A 62 27.07 -26.25 3.58
C THR A 62 28.55 -26.44 3.24
N SER A 63 29.12 -27.65 3.51
CA SER A 63 30.56 -27.88 3.52
C SER A 63 31.24 -27.64 2.18
N GLU A 64 30.60 -27.92 1.06
CA GLU A 64 31.11 -27.60 -0.28
C GLU A 64 31.10 -26.11 -0.56
N ALA A 65 29.99 -25.44 -0.25
CA ALA A 65 29.82 -23.99 -0.45
C ALA A 65 30.85 -23.18 0.35
N GLU A 66 31.09 -23.54 1.61
CA GLU A 66 32.06 -22.87 2.49
C GLU A 66 33.52 -22.97 2.00
N ARG A 67 33.86 -24.05 1.27
CA ARG A 67 35.20 -24.24 0.69
C ARG A 67 35.42 -23.56 -0.65
N MET A 68 34.37 -22.96 -1.23
CA MET A 68 34.50 -22.32 -2.54
C MET A 68 35.34 -21.02 -2.45
N PRO A 69 36.23 -20.78 -3.43
CA PRO A 69 37.01 -19.55 -3.49
C PRO A 69 36.10 -18.30 -3.52
N GLY A 70 36.41 -17.36 -2.65
CA GLY A 70 35.65 -16.08 -2.54
C GLY A 70 34.41 -16.14 -1.65
N VAL A 71 34.02 -17.32 -1.17
CA VAL A 71 32.97 -17.45 -0.13
C VAL A 71 33.57 -17.09 1.23
N VAL A 72 32.89 -16.21 1.97
CA VAL A 72 33.31 -15.77 3.31
C VAL A 72 32.59 -16.55 4.39
N CYS A 73 31.28 -16.71 4.25
CA CYS A 73 30.47 -17.52 5.16
C CYS A 73 29.14 -17.96 4.52
N VAL A 74 28.57 -19.02 5.11
CA VAL A 74 27.20 -19.49 4.83
C VAL A 74 26.39 -19.39 6.13
N LEU A 75 25.22 -18.76 6.11
CA LEU A 75 24.30 -18.62 7.23
C LEU A 75 23.21 -19.68 7.15
N THR A 76 22.94 -20.36 8.27
CA THR A 76 21.81 -21.27 8.45
C THR A 76 21.10 -20.98 9.79
N ALA A 77 20.00 -21.65 10.08
CA ALA A 77 19.27 -21.49 11.33
C ALA A 77 20.12 -21.80 12.58
N SER A 78 21.10 -22.70 12.47
CA SER A 78 21.99 -23.04 13.60
C SER A 78 22.85 -21.87 14.07
N ASP A 79 23.12 -20.90 13.22
CA ASP A 79 23.89 -19.69 13.53
C ASP A 79 23.09 -18.63 14.31
N LEU A 80 21.80 -18.85 14.48
CA LEU A 80 20.85 -17.92 15.10
C LEU A 80 20.31 -18.40 16.45
N SER A 81 20.97 -19.42 17.03
CA SER A 81 20.54 -20.04 18.29
C SER A 81 20.66 -19.12 19.53
N ASP A 82 21.37 -18.01 19.41
CA ASP A 82 21.57 -17.00 20.46
C ASP A 82 20.48 -15.93 20.52
N ILE A 83 19.54 -15.91 19.56
CA ILE A 83 18.43 -14.97 19.51
C ILE A 83 17.09 -15.68 19.29
N ASP A 84 15.97 -15.00 19.61
CA ASP A 84 14.65 -15.39 19.13
C ASP A 84 14.51 -14.93 17.66
N SER A 85 14.78 -15.83 16.71
CA SER A 85 14.85 -15.52 15.28
C SER A 85 13.50 -15.29 14.59
N TYR A 86 12.39 -15.27 15.34
CA TYR A 86 11.07 -14.99 14.77
C TYR A 86 10.73 -13.49 14.78
N TRP A 87 10.22 -13.02 13.68
CA TRP A 87 9.78 -11.64 13.49
C TRP A 87 8.41 -11.60 12.79
N GLY A 88 7.81 -10.41 12.66
CA GLY A 88 6.54 -10.20 11.98
C GLY A 88 5.80 -9.00 12.54
N HIS A 89 5.12 -8.27 11.64
CA HIS A 89 4.50 -7.00 11.98
C HIS A 89 3.24 -7.16 12.86
N ALA A 90 2.27 -7.93 12.38
CA ALA A 90 1.04 -8.21 13.13
C ALA A 90 1.22 -9.38 14.07
N ILE A 91 1.79 -10.48 13.58
CA ILE A 91 2.09 -11.71 14.33
C ILE A 91 3.56 -12.05 14.07
N ARG A 92 4.29 -12.38 15.15
CA ARG A 92 5.69 -12.82 15.08
C ARG A 92 5.74 -14.32 14.82
N ASP A 93 5.57 -14.70 13.57
CA ASP A 93 5.47 -16.10 13.15
C ASP A 93 6.52 -16.49 12.10
N ARG A 94 7.23 -15.52 11.48
CA ARG A 94 8.20 -15.75 10.42
C ARG A 94 9.62 -15.84 10.95
N PRO A 95 10.36 -16.95 10.72
CA PRO A 95 11.77 -17.05 11.09
C PRO A 95 12.66 -16.30 10.08
N ILE A 96 13.88 -15.91 10.48
CA ILE A 96 14.89 -15.29 9.60
C ILE A 96 15.23 -16.22 8.43
N VAL A 97 15.47 -17.47 8.73
CA VAL A 97 15.59 -18.61 7.77
C VAL A 97 14.83 -19.79 8.34
N ALA A 98 14.36 -20.69 7.51
CA ALA A 98 13.63 -21.89 7.92
C ALA A 98 14.44 -22.69 8.95
N ILE A 99 13.78 -23.12 10.05
CA ILE A 99 14.41 -23.80 11.18
C ILE A 99 14.26 -25.32 11.02
N ASP A 100 13.05 -25.82 11.04
CA ASP A 100 12.69 -27.24 11.01
C ASP A 100 11.83 -27.61 9.81
N ARG A 101 11.19 -26.61 9.20
CA ARG A 101 10.19 -26.77 8.16
C ARG A 101 10.20 -25.58 7.22
N VAL A 102 10.05 -25.85 5.94
CA VAL A 102 9.66 -24.85 4.94
C VAL A 102 8.15 -24.88 4.73
N ARG A 103 7.55 -23.71 4.60
CA ARG A 103 6.10 -23.53 4.56
C ARG A 103 5.60 -22.94 3.25
N PHE A 104 6.50 -22.49 2.38
CA PHE A 104 6.18 -22.07 1.01
C PHE A 104 7.39 -22.17 0.08
N ALA A 105 7.15 -22.38 -1.20
CA ALA A 105 8.21 -22.33 -2.21
C ALA A 105 8.76 -20.90 -2.33
N GLY A 106 10.07 -20.73 -2.15
CA GLY A 106 10.72 -19.43 -2.06
C GLY A 106 11.09 -18.99 -0.63
N GLU A 107 10.80 -19.80 0.39
CA GLU A 107 11.21 -19.51 1.78
C GLU A 107 12.73 -19.54 1.93
N PRO A 108 13.35 -18.54 2.60
CA PRO A 108 14.78 -18.56 2.90
C PRO A 108 15.19 -19.77 3.75
N VAL A 109 16.18 -20.53 3.31
CA VAL A 109 16.72 -21.71 4.04
C VAL A 109 18.14 -21.46 4.51
N ALA A 110 18.94 -20.80 3.68
CA ALA A 110 20.31 -20.43 3.98
C ALA A 110 20.69 -19.13 3.24
N ALA A 111 21.80 -18.52 3.60
CA ALA A 111 22.33 -17.37 2.87
C ALA A 111 23.87 -17.46 2.76
N VAL A 112 24.41 -16.97 1.65
CA VAL A 112 25.86 -16.94 1.38
C VAL A 112 26.34 -15.51 1.29
N ALA A 113 27.48 -15.20 1.91
CA ALA A 113 28.23 -13.97 1.69
C ALA A 113 29.54 -14.28 0.98
N ALA A 114 29.81 -13.60 -0.15
CA ALA A 114 31.01 -13.80 -0.94
C ALA A 114 31.58 -12.48 -1.49
N GLU A 115 32.85 -12.49 -1.90
CA GLU A 115 33.60 -11.36 -2.47
C GLU A 115 32.99 -10.86 -3.81
N ALA A 116 32.31 -11.73 -4.54
CA ALA A 116 31.68 -11.43 -5.82
C ALA A 116 30.27 -12.05 -5.89
N GLU A 117 29.36 -11.38 -6.59
CA GLU A 117 27.98 -11.85 -6.75
C GLU A 117 27.92 -13.21 -7.44
N ALA A 118 28.75 -13.43 -8.46
CA ALA A 118 28.84 -14.73 -9.16
C ALA A 118 29.34 -15.87 -8.23
N ALA A 119 30.26 -15.57 -7.31
CA ALA A 119 30.72 -16.55 -6.34
C ALA A 119 29.62 -16.89 -5.32
N ALA A 120 28.87 -15.90 -4.85
CA ALA A 120 27.73 -16.13 -3.96
C ALA A 120 26.65 -16.98 -4.65
N ALA A 121 26.31 -16.67 -5.92
CA ALA A 121 25.33 -17.43 -6.69
C ALA A 121 25.77 -18.87 -6.92
N ALA A 122 27.03 -19.10 -7.34
CA ALA A 122 27.56 -20.44 -7.55
C ALA A 122 27.64 -21.26 -6.25
N ALA A 123 27.87 -20.60 -5.12
CA ALA A 123 27.90 -21.25 -3.82
C ALA A 123 26.53 -21.77 -3.37
N LEU A 124 25.42 -21.09 -3.74
CA LEU A 124 24.08 -21.59 -3.46
C LEU A 124 23.84 -22.97 -4.07
N GLU A 125 24.37 -23.23 -5.27
CA GLU A 125 24.25 -24.53 -5.97
C GLU A 125 25.04 -25.66 -5.29
N ARG A 126 25.91 -25.33 -4.32
CA ARG A 126 26.72 -26.26 -3.54
C ARG A 126 26.20 -26.49 -2.13
N ILE A 127 25.09 -25.92 -1.78
CA ILE A 127 24.39 -26.20 -0.53
C ILE A 127 23.39 -27.32 -0.81
N HIS A 128 23.52 -28.43 -0.11
CA HIS A 128 22.62 -29.56 -0.25
C HIS A 128 21.63 -29.55 0.91
N VAL A 129 20.35 -29.62 0.59
CA VAL A 129 19.26 -29.66 1.57
C VAL A 129 18.41 -30.88 1.30
N ASP A 130 18.25 -31.71 2.32
CA ASP A 130 17.35 -32.85 2.27
C ASP A 130 15.98 -32.44 2.79
N TYR A 131 14.97 -32.62 1.95
CA TYR A 131 13.58 -32.31 2.26
C TYR A 131 12.76 -33.59 2.39
N GLU A 132 11.93 -33.66 3.43
CA GLU A 132 10.81 -34.60 3.55
C GLU A 132 9.54 -33.85 3.25
N GLU A 133 8.99 -34.05 2.04
CA GLU A 133 7.77 -33.33 1.62
C GLU A 133 6.57 -33.67 2.51
N LEU A 134 5.71 -32.66 2.74
CA LEU A 134 4.50 -32.74 3.55
C LEU A 134 3.29 -32.38 2.69
N GLU A 135 2.08 -32.70 3.19
CA GLU A 135 0.85 -32.31 2.52
C GLU A 135 0.77 -30.80 2.37
N VAL A 136 0.43 -30.34 1.15
CA VAL A 136 0.34 -28.93 0.79
C VAL A 136 -1.09 -28.42 0.99
N VAL A 137 -1.20 -27.27 1.63
CA VAL A 137 -2.42 -26.49 1.77
C VAL A 137 -2.28 -25.24 0.92
N GLY A 138 -2.51 -25.35 -0.39
CA GLY A 138 -2.23 -24.30 -1.38
C GLY A 138 -3.36 -23.31 -1.60
N THR A 139 -4.59 -23.60 -1.14
CA THR A 139 -5.76 -22.74 -1.34
C THR A 139 -6.53 -22.49 -0.04
N ILE A 140 -7.38 -21.44 -0.06
CA ILE A 140 -8.28 -21.13 1.06
C ILE A 140 -9.20 -22.31 1.36
N GLU A 141 -9.77 -22.96 0.32
CA GLU A 141 -10.69 -24.08 0.47
C GLU A 141 -10.01 -25.28 1.16
N GLN A 142 -8.77 -25.57 0.76
CA GLN A 142 -7.97 -26.61 1.41
C GLN A 142 -7.69 -26.27 2.87
N ALA A 143 -7.35 -25.01 3.15
CA ALA A 143 -7.01 -24.52 4.49
C ALA A 143 -8.19 -24.55 5.48
N LEU A 144 -9.41 -24.42 4.97
CA LEU A 144 -10.62 -24.40 5.78
C LEU A 144 -11.23 -25.80 6.00
N ARG A 145 -10.68 -26.87 5.42
CA ARG A 145 -11.14 -28.24 5.71
C ARG A 145 -10.94 -28.56 7.20
N PRO A 146 -11.86 -29.28 7.83
CA PRO A 146 -11.72 -29.66 9.24
C PRO A 146 -10.49 -30.53 9.55
N ASP A 147 -10.01 -31.29 8.57
CA ASP A 147 -8.86 -32.20 8.64
C ASP A 147 -7.58 -31.60 8.02
N ALA A 148 -7.61 -30.34 7.61
CA ALA A 148 -6.45 -29.69 6.97
C ALA A 148 -5.22 -29.68 7.90
N PRO A 149 -4.03 -30.00 7.39
CA PRO A 149 -2.80 -29.78 8.13
C PRO A 149 -2.64 -28.31 8.51
N ARG A 150 -2.07 -28.06 9.69
CA ARG A 150 -1.75 -26.70 10.09
C ARG A 150 -0.50 -26.23 9.36
N VAL A 151 -0.63 -25.11 8.64
CA VAL A 151 0.51 -24.44 7.98
C VAL A 151 1.44 -23.84 9.04
N ASN A 152 0.83 -23.20 10.06
CA ASN A 152 1.55 -22.66 11.20
C ASN A 152 0.92 -23.21 12.50
N ASP A 153 1.72 -23.93 13.29
CA ASP A 153 1.31 -24.66 14.50
C ASP A 153 1.83 -24.02 15.79
N GLY A 154 2.62 -22.93 15.67
CA GLY A 154 3.11 -22.17 16.81
C GLY A 154 2.04 -21.30 17.48
N PRO A 155 2.29 -20.83 18.69
CA PRO A 155 1.42 -19.87 19.35
C PRO A 155 1.45 -18.52 18.60
N LEU A 156 0.29 -17.88 18.46
CA LEU A 156 0.21 -16.53 17.88
C LEU A 156 0.85 -15.52 18.85
N ARG A 157 2.02 -15.04 18.49
CA ARG A 157 2.76 -14.03 19.27
C ARG A 157 2.53 -12.65 18.65
N PRO A 158 2.00 -11.66 19.40
CA PRO A 158 1.79 -10.33 18.87
C PRO A 158 3.09 -9.71 18.35
N GLY A 159 3.03 -9.08 17.18
CA GLY A 159 4.09 -8.23 16.66
C GLY A 159 4.23 -6.94 17.46
N LEU A 160 5.35 -6.24 17.33
CA LEU A 160 5.61 -5.00 18.06
C LEU A 160 4.58 -3.89 17.77
N PHE A 161 3.96 -3.92 16.61
CA PHE A 161 3.05 -2.89 16.13
C PHE A 161 1.71 -3.47 15.68
N HIS A 162 1.26 -4.57 16.30
CA HIS A 162 0.09 -5.30 15.84
C HIS A 162 -1.19 -4.44 15.83
N GLY A 163 -1.44 -3.64 16.89
CA GLY A 163 -2.59 -2.73 16.98
C GLY A 163 -3.96 -3.40 16.79
N LEU A 164 -4.06 -4.70 17.08
CA LEU A 164 -5.25 -5.54 16.83
C LEU A 164 -5.96 -5.96 18.12
N GLY A 165 -5.52 -5.40 19.26
CA GLY A 165 -5.99 -5.86 20.56
C GLY A 165 -5.42 -7.24 20.94
N GLU A 166 -6.14 -8.01 21.72
CA GLU A 166 -5.76 -9.37 22.09
C GLU A 166 -5.99 -10.33 20.92
N LEU A 167 -4.94 -11.09 20.54
CA LEU A 167 -5.06 -12.10 19.50
C LEU A 167 -5.68 -13.36 20.07
N ALA A 168 -6.84 -13.74 19.55
CA ALA A 168 -7.44 -15.04 19.86
C ALA A 168 -6.57 -16.19 19.32
N PRO A 169 -6.62 -17.38 19.97
CA PRO A 169 -5.95 -18.57 19.42
C PRO A 169 -6.42 -18.88 17.99
N ALA A 170 -5.49 -19.35 17.15
CA ALA A 170 -5.82 -19.74 15.78
C ALA A 170 -6.84 -20.90 15.73
N GLU A 171 -7.85 -20.74 14.89
CA GLU A 171 -8.86 -21.78 14.60
C GLU A 171 -8.46 -22.54 13.32
N GLY A 172 -7.78 -23.69 13.46
CA GLY A 172 -7.21 -24.36 12.28
C GLY A 172 -6.14 -23.48 11.62
N ASN A 173 -6.33 -23.15 10.34
CA ASN A 173 -5.48 -22.24 9.59
C ASN A 173 -5.98 -20.77 9.59
N VAL A 174 -7.02 -20.43 10.34
CA VAL A 174 -7.48 -19.03 10.52
C VAL A 174 -6.66 -18.39 11.63
N CYS A 175 -5.82 -17.41 11.30
CA CYS A 175 -4.97 -16.72 12.28
C CYS A 175 -5.58 -15.43 12.84
N TYR A 176 -6.59 -14.90 12.17
CA TYR A 176 -7.30 -13.70 12.63
C TYR A 176 -8.71 -13.67 12.04
N ARG A 177 -9.65 -13.11 12.80
CA ARG A 177 -11.04 -12.93 12.37
C ARG A 177 -11.55 -11.56 12.79
N TYR A 178 -12.20 -10.88 11.87
CA TYR A 178 -12.86 -9.61 12.08
C TYR A 178 -14.38 -9.78 11.87
N ARG A 179 -15.17 -9.31 12.82
CA ARG A 179 -16.62 -9.38 12.76
C ARG A 179 -17.26 -8.05 13.10
N ILE A 180 -18.30 -7.72 12.37
CA ILE A 180 -19.15 -6.57 12.64
C ILE A 180 -20.58 -6.89 12.29
N ASP A 181 -21.49 -6.57 13.19
CA ASP A 181 -22.95 -6.74 13.06
C ASP A 181 -23.64 -5.41 13.35
N ARG A 182 -24.65 -5.07 12.53
CA ARG A 182 -25.53 -3.94 12.74
C ARG A 182 -26.94 -4.29 12.31
N GLY A 183 -27.92 -4.09 13.20
CA GLY A 183 -29.32 -4.36 12.91
C GLY A 183 -29.66 -5.84 12.80
N GLU A 184 -30.88 -6.12 12.40
CA GLU A 184 -31.43 -7.49 12.31
C GLU A 184 -31.37 -7.98 10.85
N ILE A 185 -30.20 -8.49 10.43
CA ILE A 185 -29.92 -8.81 9.03
C ILE A 185 -30.89 -9.88 8.47
N GLU A 186 -31.23 -10.90 9.23
CA GLU A 186 -32.13 -11.96 8.78
C GLU A 186 -33.56 -11.43 8.52
N ALA A 187 -34.04 -10.51 9.36
CA ALA A 187 -35.29 -9.84 9.16
C ALA A 187 -35.34 -9.01 7.89
N VAL A 188 -34.21 -8.33 7.58
CA VAL A 188 -34.07 -7.54 6.34
C VAL A 188 -34.19 -8.47 5.12
N PHE A 189 -33.44 -9.57 5.07
CA PHE A 189 -33.46 -10.47 3.92
C PHE A 189 -34.83 -11.18 3.77
N ALA A 190 -35.53 -11.47 4.86
CA ALA A 190 -36.85 -12.10 4.80
C ALA A 190 -37.94 -11.21 4.19
N HIS A 191 -37.76 -9.85 4.20
CA HIS A 191 -38.76 -8.90 3.75
C HIS A 191 -38.29 -8.03 2.56
N ALA A 192 -37.06 -8.25 2.05
CA ALA A 192 -36.53 -7.49 0.91
C ALA A 192 -37.25 -7.85 -0.39
N ASP A 193 -37.51 -6.87 -1.24
CA ASP A 193 -38.12 -7.08 -2.57
C ASP A 193 -37.14 -7.75 -3.54
N LEU A 194 -35.87 -7.34 -3.45
CA LEU A 194 -34.78 -7.79 -4.33
C LEU A 194 -33.57 -8.21 -3.50
N VAL A 195 -32.98 -9.35 -3.87
CA VAL A 195 -31.73 -9.84 -3.29
C VAL A 195 -30.82 -10.31 -4.42
N VAL A 196 -29.58 -9.90 -4.36
CA VAL A 196 -28.49 -10.42 -5.19
C VAL A 196 -27.47 -11.09 -4.28
N GLU A 197 -27.07 -12.30 -4.65
CA GLU A 197 -26.04 -13.07 -3.95
C GLU A 197 -25.04 -13.66 -4.94
N GLY A 198 -23.80 -13.86 -4.49
CA GLY A 198 -22.77 -14.47 -5.32
C GLY A 198 -21.52 -14.84 -4.55
N GLU A 199 -20.72 -15.69 -5.18
CA GLU A 199 -19.36 -16.02 -4.76
C GLU A 199 -18.36 -15.35 -5.69
N TYR A 200 -17.33 -14.74 -5.11
CA TYR A 200 -16.38 -13.89 -5.83
C TYR A 200 -14.95 -14.26 -5.49
N THR A 201 -14.07 -14.12 -6.48
CA THR A 201 -12.63 -14.38 -6.34
C THR A 201 -11.82 -13.15 -6.72
N PHE A 202 -10.91 -12.77 -5.83
CA PHE A 202 -9.86 -11.78 -6.11
C PHE A 202 -8.50 -12.49 -6.12
N PRO A 203 -7.64 -12.30 -7.16
CA PRO A 203 -6.38 -13.01 -7.27
C PRO A 203 -5.32 -12.48 -6.31
N ALA A 204 -4.31 -13.29 -6.04
CA ALA A 204 -3.05 -12.81 -5.51
C ALA A 204 -2.32 -11.96 -6.57
N ILE A 205 -1.73 -10.83 -6.17
CA ILE A 205 -1.08 -9.89 -7.09
C ILE A 205 0.26 -9.46 -6.52
N TYR A 206 1.30 -9.37 -7.36
CA TYR A 206 2.58 -8.76 -7.01
C TYR A 206 2.51 -7.24 -7.22
N GLN A 207 2.97 -6.46 -6.23
CA GLN A 207 2.87 -5.00 -6.22
C GLN A 207 3.74 -4.31 -7.28
N TYR A 208 4.67 -5.02 -7.87
CA TYR A 208 5.54 -4.61 -8.95
C TYR A 208 6.16 -3.21 -8.77
N ALA A 209 6.95 -3.04 -7.71
CA ALA A 209 7.85 -1.90 -7.61
C ALA A 209 9.05 -2.11 -8.55
N MET A 210 9.40 -1.09 -9.37
CA MET A 210 10.53 -1.19 -10.33
C MET A 210 11.84 -1.55 -9.66
N GLU A 211 12.14 -0.95 -8.49
CA GLU A 211 13.23 -1.38 -7.63
C GLU A 211 12.80 -2.62 -6.84
N THR A 212 13.52 -3.71 -6.96
CA THR A 212 13.32 -4.92 -6.16
C THR A 212 13.73 -4.69 -4.70
N HIS A 213 13.36 -5.62 -3.80
CA HIS A 213 13.80 -5.55 -2.41
C HIS A 213 15.33 -5.62 -2.33
N THR A 214 15.92 -4.61 -1.69
CA THR A 214 17.37 -4.45 -1.58
C THR A 214 17.74 -3.92 -0.21
N VAL A 215 18.81 -4.48 0.37
CA VAL A 215 19.37 -4.04 1.65
C VAL A 215 20.88 -4.21 1.66
N VAL A 216 21.58 -3.19 2.19
CA VAL A 216 22.99 -3.28 2.58
C VAL A 216 23.03 -3.20 4.11
N ALA A 217 23.59 -4.21 4.75
CA ALA A 217 23.74 -4.28 6.21
C ALA A 217 25.21 -4.18 6.62
N GLN A 218 25.50 -3.36 7.61
CA GLN A 218 26.79 -3.24 8.27
C GLN A 218 26.58 -3.42 9.78
N VAL A 219 27.36 -4.33 10.39
CA VAL A 219 27.32 -4.65 11.82
C VAL A 219 28.70 -4.49 12.42
N GLU A 220 28.83 -3.61 13.43
CA GLU A 220 30.07 -3.33 14.14
C GLU A 220 29.83 -3.41 15.65
N GLY A 221 30.08 -4.57 16.25
CA GLY A 221 29.65 -4.85 17.63
C GLY A 221 28.12 -4.79 17.72
N ASP A 222 27.61 -3.92 18.59
CA ASP A 222 26.15 -3.70 18.77
C ASP A 222 25.59 -2.61 17.83
N GLU A 223 26.42 -1.92 17.05
CA GLU A 223 25.98 -0.92 16.07
C GLU A 223 25.55 -1.58 14.76
N ILE A 224 24.32 -1.32 14.33
CA ILE A 224 23.74 -1.84 13.11
C ILE A 224 23.34 -0.68 12.20
N THR A 225 23.89 -0.63 10.99
CA THR A 225 23.50 0.34 9.96
C THR A 225 22.94 -0.38 8.76
N LEU A 226 21.76 0.01 8.32
CA LEU A 226 21.10 -0.52 7.11
C LEU A 226 20.85 0.61 6.11
N TRP A 227 21.21 0.36 4.85
CA TRP A 227 20.69 1.10 3.70
C TRP A 227 19.65 0.19 3.05
N ALA A 228 18.38 0.54 3.15
CA ALA A 228 17.29 -0.38 2.80
C ALA A 228 16.26 0.27 1.90
N SER A 229 15.70 -0.52 1.00
CA SER A 229 14.54 -0.16 0.22
C SER A 229 13.26 -0.38 1.05
N CYS A 230 13.03 0.46 2.08
CA CYS A 230 11.87 0.32 2.97
C CYS A 230 11.06 1.62 3.13
N GLN A 231 9.73 1.48 3.30
CA GLN A 231 8.80 2.60 3.48
C GLN A 231 8.70 3.08 4.92
N HIS A 232 9.05 2.23 5.90
CA HIS A 232 8.82 2.45 7.33
C HIS A 232 10.11 2.32 8.16
N PRO A 233 11.13 3.17 7.94
CA PRO A 233 12.46 2.98 8.53
C PRO A 233 12.46 2.95 10.06
N PHE A 234 11.61 3.72 10.72
CA PHE A 234 11.56 3.74 12.19
C PHE A 234 10.94 2.48 12.79
N LEU A 235 10.02 1.82 12.07
CA LEU A 235 9.45 0.55 12.52
C LEU A 235 10.43 -0.60 12.28
N VAL A 236 11.08 -0.63 11.12
CA VAL A 236 12.16 -1.59 10.82
C VAL A 236 13.28 -1.44 11.85
N ARG A 237 13.67 -0.21 12.19
CA ARG A 237 14.64 0.08 13.25
C ARG A 237 14.28 -0.57 14.58
N ALA A 238 13.02 -0.39 15.01
CA ALA A 238 12.57 -0.94 16.27
C ALA A 238 12.51 -2.48 16.26
N GLU A 239 12.08 -3.08 15.16
CA GLU A 239 12.00 -4.53 15.00
C GLU A 239 13.39 -5.17 14.94
N ILE A 240 14.34 -4.60 14.21
CA ILE A 240 15.74 -5.06 14.17
C ILE A 240 16.38 -4.94 15.54
N ALA A 241 16.17 -3.84 16.27
CA ALA A 241 16.70 -3.67 17.62
C ALA A 241 16.18 -4.75 18.58
N ALA A 242 14.88 -5.04 18.53
CA ALA A 242 14.26 -6.07 19.35
C ALA A 242 14.74 -7.49 18.96
N LEU A 243 14.86 -7.77 17.67
CA LEU A 243 15.25 -9.08 17.14
C LEU A 243 16.71 -9.43 17.51
N PHE A 244 17.62 -8.47 17.37
CA PHE A 244 19.03 -8.67 17.66
C PHE A 244 19.43 -8.26 19.09
N GLN A 245 18.45 -7.89 19.92
CA GLN A 245 18.60 -7.54 21.34
C GLN A 245 19.62 -6.42 21.60
N VAL A 246 19.64 -5.41 20.72
CA VAL A 246 20.48 -4.22 20.86
C VAL A 246 19.64 -2.99 21.21
N PRO A 247 20.22 -1.96 21.85
CA PRO A 247 19.52 -0.70 22.07
C PRO A 247 19.04 -0.09 20.74
N ILE A 248 17.82 0.46 20.71
CA ILE A 248 17.27 1.08 19.50
C ILE A 248 18.14 2.23 18.97
N ALA A 249 18.90 2.91 19.84
CA ALA A 249 19.82 3.96 19.47
C ALA A 249 21.00 3.45 18.62
N ASN A 250 21.36 2.18 18.75
CA ASN A 250 22.45 1.56 18.00
C ASN A 250 22.02 1.10 16.60
N VAL A 251 20.72 1.14 16.29
CA VAL A 251 20.23 0.78 14.95
C VAL A 251 19.96 2.04 14.13
N ARG A 252 20.57 2.14 12.97
CA ARG A 252 20.37 3.21 12.00
C ARG A 252 19.84 2.64 10.70
N ILE A 253 18.72 3.19 10.23
CA ILE A 253 18.16 2.88 8.91
C ILE A 253 18.27 4.13 8.02
N VAL A 254 18.88 3.97 6.86
CA VAL A 254 18.99 5.01 5.83
C VAL A 254 18.21 4.54 4.62
N VAL A 255 17.25 5.35 4.19
CA VAL A 255 16.53 5.10 2.94
C VAL A 255 16.95 6.20 1.95
N PRO A 256 17.72 5.88 0.91
CA PRO A 256 18.08 6.84 -0.14
C PRO A 256 16.84 7.28 -0.93
N TYR A 257 16.80 7.08 -2.23
CA TYR A 257 15.55 7.05 -2.99
C TYR A 257 14.96 5.64 -2.97
N LEU A 258 13.63 5.54 -3.03
CA LEU A 258 12.93 4.28 -3.17
C LEU A 258 12.27 4.21 -4.55
N GLY A 259 12.58 3.17 -5.31
CA GLY A 259 12.09 2.96 -6.68
C GLY A 259 10.70 2.33 -6.75
N GLY A 260 9.74 2.93 -6.04
CA GLY A 260 8.40 2.39 -5.84
C GLY A 260 8.31 1.50 -4.60
N GLY A 261 7.12 1.39 -4.04
CA GLY A 261 6.89 0.55 -2.87
C GLY A 261 5.47 -0.02 -2.85
N PHE A 262 4.48 0.84 -2.97
CA PHE A 262 3.05 0.50 -3.05
C PHE A 262 2.54 -0.40 -1.92
N GLY A 263 3.31 -0.53 -0.84
CA GLY A 263 3.04 -1.43 0.27
C GLY A 263 3.96 -2.67 0.32
N SER A 264 4.59 -3.10 -0.78
CA SER A 264 5.48 -4.27 -0.79
C SER A 264 6.71 -4.08 0.11
N LYS A 265 7.16 -2.84 0.26
CA LYS A 265 8.31 -2.45 1.07
C LYS A 265 7.92 -1.85 2.42
N SER A 266 6.67 -2.05 2.83
CA SER A 266 6.19 -1.75 4.18
C SER A 266 6.70 -2.80 5.16
N TYR A 267 7.09 -2.34 6.32
CA TYR A 267 7.60 -3.19 7.40
C TYR A 267 8.86 -3.97 7.02
N THR A 268 9.36 -4.77 7.96
CA THR A 268 10.54 -5.62 7.79
C THR A 268 10.29 -6.71 6.73
N LYS A 269 11.27 -6.96 5.88
CA LYS A 269 11.24 -8.01 4.84
C LYS A 269 12.54 -8.81 4.80
N MET A 270 13.62 -8.22 4.32
CA MET A 270 14.91 -8.87 4.13
C MET A 270 15.98 -8.39 5.12
N GLU A 271 15.68 -7.37 5.87
CA GLU A 271 16.62 -6.74 6.79
C GLU A 271 17.15 -7.73 7.83
N PRO A 272 16.34 -8.64 8.42
CA PRO A 272 16.83 -9.61 9.40
C PRO A 272 17.89 -10.54 8.86
N ILE A 273 17.70 -11.09 7.64
CA ILE A 273 18.67 -12.01 7.05
C ILE A 273 19.96 -11.28 6.63
N ALA A 274 19.85 -10.02 6.18
CA ALA A 274 21.02 -9.22 5.84
C ALA A 274 21.86 -8.88 7.08
N VAL A 275 21.22 -8.50 8.19
CA VAL A 275 21.90 -8.25 9.46
C VAL A 275 22.57 -9.52 10.00
N ALA A 276 21.85 -10.65 10.00
CA ALA A 276 22.39 -11.92 10.45
C ALA A 276 23.63 -12.35 9.63
N LEU A 277 23.55 -12.21 8.30
CA LEU A 277 24.65 -12.55 7.40
C LEU A 277 25.84 -11.59 7.59
N ALA A 278 25.63 -10.29 7.71
CA ALA A 278 26.66 -9.29 7.97
C ALA A 278 27.35 -9.51 9.33
N ARG A 279 26.57 -9.85 10.37
CA ARG A 279 27.07 -10.21 11.71
C ARG A 279 28.00 -11.44 11.64
N LYS A 280 27.57 -12.50 10.96
CA LYS A 280 28.39 -13.71 10.78
C LYS A 280 29.64 -13.45 9.95
N ALA A 281 29.54 -12.68 8.87
CA ALA A 281 30.65 -12.35 7.98
C ALA A 281 31.68 -11.39 8.60
N GLY A 282 31.30 -10.60 9.64
CA GLY A 282 32.12 -9.50 10.19
C GLY A 282 32.43 -8.39 9.18
N ARG A 283 31.65 -8.26 8.12
CA ARG A 283 31.81 -7.32 7.00
C ARG A 283 30.44 -6.87 6.49
N PRO A 284 30.34 -5.69 5.87
CA PRO A 284 29.09 -5.26 5.25
C PRO A 284 28.64 -6.25 4.16
N VAL A 285 27.33 -6.49 4.07
CA VAL A 285 26.73 -7.38 3.07
C VAL A 285 25.59 -6.69 2.35
N ARG A 286 25.56 -6.77 1.02
CA ARG A 286 24.42 -6.36 0.19
C ARG A 286 23.64 -7.59 -0.25
N ILE A 287 22.32 -7.60 0.01
CA ILE A 287 21.38 -8.54 -0.57
C ILE A 287 20.45 -7.76 -1.49
N GLN A 288 20.36 -8.18 -2.74
CA GLN A 288 19.45 -7.61 -3.74
C GLN A 288 18.68 -8.74 -4.42
N ASN A 289 17.37 -8.71 -4.31
CA ASN A 289 16.49 -9.68 -4.96
C ASN A 289 16.40 -9.45 -6.46
N ARG A 290 16.21 -10.53 -7.21
CA ARG A 290 15.64 -10.50 -8.56
C ARG A 290 14.13 -10.33 -8.48
N VAL A 291 13.43 -10.12 -9.61
CA VAL A 291 11.98 -9.98 -9.65
C VAL A 291 11.29 -11.21 -9.06
N ALA A 292 11.62 -12.41 -9.50
CA ALA A 292 11.07 -13.67 -8.98
C ALA A 292 11.26 -13.81 -7.45
N GLU A 293 12.45 -13.45 -6.93
CA GLU A 293 12.71 -13.46 -5.48
C GLU A 293 11.89 -12.41 -4.72
N SER A 294 11.61 -11.26 -5.35
CA SER A 294 10.74 -10.23 -4.76
C SER A 294 9.27 -10.66 -4.76
N MET A 295 8.80 -11.37 -5.79
CA MET A 295 7.44 -11.92 -5.87
C MET A 295 7.14 -12.90 -4.74
N VAL A 296 8.12 -13.74 -4.36
CA VAL A 296 7.98 -14.67 -3.23
C VAL A 296 8.35 -14.05 -1.87
N THR A 297 8.80 -12.81 -1.83
CA THR A 297 9.06 -12.08 -0.58
C THR A 297 7.78 -11.54 0.04
N THR A 298 6.90 -10.95 -0.78
CA THR A 298 5.57 -10.46 -0.38
C THR A 298 4.69 -10.23 -1.60
N ARG A 299 3.38 -10.40 -1.43
CA ARG A 299 2.34 -10.18 -2.46
C ARG A 299 1.09 -9.56 -1.85
N ARG A 300 0.11 -9.18 -2.67
CA ARG A 300 -1.26 -8.88 -2.24
C ARG A 300 -2.00 -10.17 -1.91
N HIS A 301 -2.91 -10.10 -0.96
CA HIS A 301 -3.79 -11.21 -0.60
C HIS A 301 -4.70 -11.60 -1.77
N GLY A 302 -4.77 -12.90 -2.08
CA GLY A 302 -5.92 -13.46 -2.76
C GLY A 302 -7.11 -13.51 -1.81
N MET A 303 -8.33 -13.51 -2.33
CA MET A 303 -9.55 -13.53 -1.51
C MET A 303 -10.64 -14.36 -2.14
N ARG A 304 -11.39 -15.08 -1.30
CA ARG A 304 -12.72 -15.61 -1.59
C ARG A 304 -13.75 -14.83 -0.80
N CYS A 305 -14.90 -14.56 -1.41
CA CYS A 305 -15.98 -13.81 -0.78
C CYS A 305 -17.34 -14.37 -1.18
N ARG A 306 -18.20 -14.52 -0.21
CA ARG A 306 -19.66 -14.65 -0.40
C ARG A 306 -20.29 -13.34 0.02
N MET A 307 -21.08 -12.75 -0.84
CA MET A 307 -21.78 -11.51 -0.54
C MET A 307 -23.21 -11.61 -1.01
N ARG A 308 -24.13 -11.14 -0.16
CA ARG A 308 -25.52 -10.90 -0.54
C ARG A 308 -25.96 -9.51 -0.14
N THR A 309 -26.70 -8.84 -1.02
CA THR A 309 -27.19 -7.48 -0.83
C THR A 309 -28.69 -7.42 -1.13
N ALA A 310 -29.45 -6.73 -0.25
CA ALA A 310 -30.87 -6.55 -0.33
C ALA A 310 -31.27 -5.12 -0.62
N MET A 311 -32.30 -4.92 -1.46
CA MET A 311 -32.79 -3.60 -1.89
C MET A 311 -34.32 -3.63 -1.99
N SER A 312 -34.99 -2.49 -1.76
CA SER A 312 -36.41 -2.34 -2.08
C SER A 312 -36.60 -2.06 -3.58
N ARG A 313 -37.82 -2.18 -4.08
CA ARG A 313 -38.15 -1.87 -5.49
C ARG A 313 -37.92 -0.39 -5.84
N GLU A 314 -38.03 0.49 -4.87
CA GLU A 314 -37.79 1.92 -5.02
C GLU A 314 -36.30 2.29 -5.00
N GLY A 315 -35.41 1.32 -4.85
CA GLY A 315 -33.97 1.50 -4.89
C GLY A 315 -33.29 1.75 -3.54
N ALA A 316 -34.01 1.65 -2.41
CA ALA A 316 -33.39 1.80 -1.08
C ALA A 316 -32.58 0.53 -0.73
N LEU A 317 -31.30 0.68 -0.44
CA LEU A 317 -30.44 -0.39 0.05
C LEU A 317 -30.81 -0.73 1.48
N LEU A 318 -31.11 -2.00 1.74
CA LEU A 318 -31.65 -2.47 3.02
C LEU A 318 -30.63 -3.21 3.86
N GLY A 319 -29.92 -4.17 3.25
CA GLY A 319 -28.98 -4.98 3.99
C GLY A 319 -27.86 -5.57 3.14
N ARG A 320 -26.71 -5.81 3.80
CA ARG A 320 -25.55 -6.49 3.19
C ARG A 320 -24.96 -7.49 4.15
N GLU A 321 -24.75 -8.71 3.68
CA GLU A 321 -24.01 -9.73 4.41
C GLU A 321 -22.79 -10.15 3.60
N VAL A 322 -21.64 -10.22 4.29
CA VAL A 322 -20.34 -10.53 3.70
C VAL A 322 -19.64 -11.58 4.53
N GLU A 323 -19.23 -12.66 3.90
CA GLU A 323 -18.32 -13.65 4.45
C GLU A 323 -17.10 -13.72 3.52
N CYS A 324 -15.90 -13.43 4.02
CA CYS A 324 -14.72 -13.41 3.17
C CYS A 324 -13.47 -13.97 3.86
N TRP A 325 -12.60 -14.56 3.05
CA TRP A 325 -11.37 -15.21 3.49
C TRP A 325 -10.19 -14.66 2.67
N PHE A 326 -9.18 -14.15 3.39
CA PHE A 326 -7.96 -13.58 2.82
C PHE A 326 -6.82 -14.58 2.96
N ASP A 327 -6.23 -14.97 1.84
CA ASP A 327 -5.05 -15.82 1.79
C ASP A 327 -3.81 -15.00 2.16
N THR A 328 -3.32 -15.17 3.39
CA THR A 328 -2.12 -14.48 3.87
C THR A 328 -0.81 -15.22 3.54
N GLY A 329 -0.88 -16.38 2.92
CA GLY A 329 0.28 -17.25 2.70
C GLY A 329 0.76 -17.92 3.98
N ALA A 330 2.01 -18.32 3.99
CA ALA A 330 2.58 -19.12 5.08
C ALA A 330 2.79 -18.35 6.39
N TYR A 331 2.80 -17.03 6.33
CA TYR A 331 3.03 -16.14 7.47
C TYR A 331 2.06 -14.96 7.44
N ALA A 332 1.71 -14.45 8.62
CA ALA A 332 0.67 -13.44 8.76
C ALA A 332 1.04 -12.08 8.15
N ASP A 333 2.32 -11.67 8.22
CA ASP A 333 2.80 -10.34 7.79
C ASP A 333 1.83 -9.21 8.24
N ASN A 334 1.13 -8.54 7.32
CA ASN A 334 0.09 -7.55 7.59
C ASN A 334 -1.34 -8.06 7.38
N GLY A 335 -1.51 -9.36 7.15
CA GLY A 335 -2.80 -9.99 6.82
C GLY A 335 -3.93 -9.67 7.78
N PRO A 336 -3.75 -9.75 9.12
CA PRO A 336 -4.79 -9.38 10.08
C PRO A 336 -5.31 -7.96 9.91
N ARG A 337 -4.43 -6.98 9.65
CA ARG A 337 -4.84 -5.59 9.41
C ARG A 337 -5.56 -5.42 8.07
N VAL A 338 -5.08 -6.08 7.01
CA VAL A 338 -5.73 -6.08 5.69
C VAL A 338 -7.15 -6.64 5.83
N THR A 339 -7.31 -7.74 6.57
CA THR A 339 -8.61 -8.37 6.84
C THR A 339 -9.55 -7.43 7.62
N ALA A 340 -9.05 -6.77 8.66
CA ALA A 340 -9.84 -5.81 9.43
C ALA A 340 -10.27 -4.62 8.55
N THR A 341 -9.35 -4.04 7.79
CA THR A 341 -9.66 -2.90 6.89
C THR A 341 -10.66 -3.29 5.80
N ALA A 342 -10.54 -4.50 5.27
CA ALA A 342 -11.52 -5.03 4.31
C ALA A 342 -12.91 -5.16 4.93
N GLY A 343 -12.98 -5.77 6.12
CA GLY A 343 -14.24 -5.88 6.86
C GLY A 343 -14.87 -4.53 7.15
N ASP A 344 -14.04 -3.54 7.45
CA ASP A 344 -14.46 -2.17 7.64
C ASP A 344 -15.01 -1.51 6.36
N ALA A 345 -14.40 -1.77 5.23
CA ALA A 345 -14.81 -1.22 3.93
C ALA A 345 -16.01 -1.95 3.30
N ALA A 346 -16.32 -3.17 3.76
CA ALA A 346 -17.31 -4.05 3.13
C ALA A 346 -18.73 -3.45 2.98
N PRO A 347 -19.27 -2.70 3.95
CA PRO A 347 -20.57 -2.07 3.77
C PRO A 347 -20.54 -0.97 2.69
N GLY A 348 -19.38 -0.39 2.39
CA GLY A 348 -19.29 0.79 1.55
C GLY A 348 -19.88 2.04 2.21
N PRO A 349 -19.89 3.19 1.52
CA PRO A 349 -20.38 4.45 2.07
C PRO A 349 -21.89 4.65 1.90
N TYR A 350 -22.67 3.60 2.11
CA TYR A 350 -24.10 3.59 1.94
C TYR A 350 -24.87 3.55 3.26
N ARG A 351 -26.10 4.07 3.25
CA ARG A 351 -27.04 3.96 4.36
C ARG A 351 -27.66 2.56 4.38
N TRP A 352 -27.43 1.83 5.45
CA TRP A 352 -27.95 0.48 5.65
C TRP A 352 -28.92 0.41 6.83
N VAL A 353 -29.98 -0.39 6.69
CA VAL A 353 -30.83 -0.80 7.82
C VAL A 353 -30.06 -1.83 8.66
N ALA A 354 -29.44 -2.81 8.01
CA ALA A 354 -28.63 -3.83 8.67
C ALA A 354 -27.44 -4.27 7.81
N TYR A 355 -26.34 -4.68 8.44
CA TYR A 355 -25.26 -5.39 7.76
C TYR A 355 -24.52 -6.34 8.71
N ARG A 356 -23.99 -7.42 8.14
CA ARG A 356 -23.12 -8.37 8.82
C ARG A 356 -21.88 -8.63 8.01
N VAL A 357 -20.71 -8.60 8.64
CA VAL A 357 -19.42 -8.92 8.00
C VAL A 357 -18.69 -9.92 8.87
N ASP A 358 -18.23 -11.02 8.29
CA ASP A 358 -17.28 -11.97 8.87
C ASP A 358 -16.09 -12.12 7.91
N ALA A 359 -14.94 -11.60 8.29
CA ALA A 359 -13.72 -11.62 7.51
C ALA A 359 -12.63 -12.41 8.23
N ALA A 360 -12.01 -13.36 7.56
CA ALA A 360 -10.99 -14.24 8.11
C ALA A 360 -9.66 -14.13 7.37
N CYS A 361 -8.55 -14.12 8.11
CA CYS A 361 -7.19 -14.20 7.60
C CYS A 361 -6.71 -15.66 7.70
N VAL A 362 -6.33 -16.25 6.57
CA VAL A 362 -6.12 -17.71 6.45
C VAL A 362 -4.69 -17.99 5.98
N TYR A 363 -3.99 -18.87 6.69
CA TYR A 363 -2.70 -19.41 6.28
C TYR A 363 -2.83 -20.42 5.14
N THR A 364 -1.89 -20.35 4.18
CA THR A 364 -1.69 -21.34 3.09
C THR A 364 -0.22 -21.58 2.85
N ASN A 365 0.14 -22.65 2.14
CA ASN A 365 1.52 -22.91 1.72
C ASN A 365 1.93 -22.11 0.47
N THR A 366 1.67 -20.80 0.47
CA THR A 366 2.05 -19.87 -0.58
C THR A 366 2.90 -18.72 -0.02
N ALA A 367 3.49 -17.89 -0.87
CA ALA A 367 4.30 -16.75 -0.43
C ALA A 367 3.49 -15.82 0.52
N PRO A 368 4.13 -15.24 1.56
CA PRO A 368 3.44 -14.34 2.50
C PRO A 368 2.82 -13.14 1.80
N ALA A 369 1.62 -12.76 2.25
CA ALA A 369 0.91 -11.60 1.73
C ALA A 369 0.98 -10.41 2.70
N GLY A 370 1.27 -9.23 2.14
CA GLY A 370 1.39 -7.99 2.87
C GLY A 370 0.52 -6.87 2.30
N SER A 371 0.90 -5.64 2.58
CA SER A 371 0.18 -4.46 2.09
C SER A 371 0.34 -4.28 0.58
N TYR A 372 -0.72 -3.82 -0.04
CA TYR A 372 -0.72 -3.23 -1.38
C TYR A 372 -1.70 -2.05 -1.38
N ARG A 373 -1.39 -1.00 -2.12
CA ARG A 373 -2.15 0.24 -2.29
C ARG A 373 -3.66 0.01 -2.20
N ALA A 374 -4.37 0.75 -1.34
CA ALA A 374 -5.79 0.58 -0.98
C ALA A 374 -6.12 -0.82 -0.41
N PHE A 375 -5.25 -1.37 0.47
CA PHE A 375 -5.39 -2.72 1.00
C PHE A 375 -6.73 -2.94 1.70
N GLY A 376 -7.35 -4.10 1.43
CA GLY A 376 -8.67 -4.46 1.94
C GLY A 376 -9.83 -3.83 1.16
N ALA A 377 -9.84 -2.50 1.00
CA ALA A 377 -10.94 -1.79 0.35
C ALA A 377 -11.17 -2.25 -1.09
N THR A 378 -10.13 -2.31 -1.92
CA THR A 378 -10.23 -2.73 -3.33
C THR A 378 -10.92 -4.09 -3.49
N HIS A 379 -10.65 -5.04 -2.57
CA HIS A 379 -11.20 -6.40 -2.66
C HIS A 379 -12.72 -6.43 -2.56
N LEU A 380 -13.31 -5.57 -1.74
CA LEU A 380 -14.75 -5.61 -1.47
C LEU A 380 -15.54 -4.52 -2.18
N GLN A 381 -14.89 -3.40 -2.54
CA GLN A 381 -15.53 -2.33 -3.28
C GLN A 381 -16.05 -2.83 -4.63
N TRP A 382 -15.25 -3.53 -5.43
CA TRP A 382 -15.68 -4.00 -6.76
C TRP A 382 -16.87 -4.96 -6.68
N ILE A 383 -16.92 -5.85 -5.67
CA ILE A 383 -18.04 -6.77 -5.45
C ILE A 383 -19.28 -5.99 -5.06
N GLY A 384 -19.12 -5.08 -4.08
CA GLY A 384 -20.20 -4.27 -3.58
C GLY A 384 -20.87 -3.42 -4.66
N GLU A 385 -20.05 -2.83 -5.54
CA GLU A 385 -20.51 -2.00 -6.65
C GLU A 385 -21.17 -2.81 -7.77
N LEU A 386 -20.66 -4.02 -8.07
CA LEU A 386 -21.31 -4.95 -8.98
C LEU A 386 -22.71 -5.35 -8.51
N GLN A 387 -22.88 -5.63 -7.20
CA GLN A 387 -24.18 -5.99 -6.65
C GLN A 387 -25.16 -4.83 -6.63
N VAL A 388 -24.68 -3.59 -6.39
CA VAL A 388 -25.53 -2.38 -6.50
C VAL A 388 -26.03 -2.19 -7.93
N ASP A 389 -25.16 -2.35 -8.92
CA ASP A 389 -25.55 -2.26 -10.33
C ASP A 389 -26.52 -3.37 -10.74
N GLU A 390 -26.32 -4.58 -10.28
CA GLU A 390 -27.20 -5.70 -10.58
C GLU A 390 -28.60 -5.52 -9.96
N LEU A 391 -28.67 -5.03 -8.71
CA LEU A 391 -29.93 -4.68 -8.05
C LEU A 391 -30.66 -3.56 -8.79
N ALA A 392 -29.94 -2.50 -9.20
CA ALA A 392 -30.51 -1.41 -9.97
C ALA A 392 -31.12 -1.92 -11.29
N ARG A 393 -30.36 -2.73 -12.04
CA ARG A 393 -30.84 -3.34 -13.29
C ARG A 393 -32.09 -4.21 -13.10
N ARG A 394 -32.12 -5.06 -12.05
CA ARG A 394 -33.29 -5.90 -11.72
C ARG A 394 -34.52 -5.10 -11.32
N ALA A 395 -34.31 -3.92 -10.70
CA ALA A 395 -35.38 -2.99 -10.38
C ALA A 395 -35.84 -2.14 -11.58
N GLY A 396 -35.07 -2.10 -12.67
CA GLY A 396 -35.28 -1.22 -13.80
C GLY A 396 -34.94 0.25 -13.49
N LEU A 397 -34.01 0.48 -12.52
CA LEU A 397 -33.55 1.77 -12.08
C LEU A 397 -32.17 2.11 -12.68
N ASP A 398 -31.87 3.40 -12.80
CA ASP A 398 -30.53 3.86 -13.15
C ASP A 398 -29.56 3.58 -11.97
N PRO A 399 -28.42 2.90 -12.18
CA PRO A 399 -27.41 2.69 -11.16
C PRO A 399 -26.90 3.97 -10.49
N LEU A 400 -26.85 5.10 -11.20
CA LEU A 400 -26.49 6.40 -10.65
C LEU A 400 -27.55 6.90 -9.66
N ASP A 401 -28.84 6.74 -9.99
CA ASP A 401 -29.94 7.19 -9.12
C ASP A 401 -30.01 6.33 -7.85
N VAL A 402 -29.76 5.02 -7.94
CA VAL A 402 -29.64 4.16 -6.74
C VAL A 402 -28.49 4.66 -5.84
N ARG A 403 -27.34 5.04 -6.39
CA ARG A 403 -26.26 5.63 -5.60
C ARG A 403 -26.63 6.96 -4.96
N ARG A 404 -27.25 7.87 -5.71
CA ARG A 404 -27.74 9.16 -5.18
C ARG A 404 -28.67 9.00 -3.98
N LEU A 405 -29.56 8.02 -4.04
CA LEU A 405 -30.52 7.75 -2.99
C LEU A 405 -29.86 7.27 -1.69
N ASN A 406 -28.80 6.46 -1.81
CA ASN A 406 -28.29 5.67 -0.70
C ASN A 406 -26.95 6.14 -0.12
N LEU A 407 -26.17 6.97 -0.86
CA LEU A 407 -24.89 7.45 -0.37
C LEU A 407 -25.03 8.32 0.87
N CYS A 408 -24.16 8.11 1.84
CA CYS A 408 -24.01 9.01 2.98
C CYS A 408 -23.58 10.40 2.51
N THR A 409 -24.00 11.43 3.24
CA THR A 409 -23.70 12.84 2.97
C THR A 409 -22.68 13.38 3.98
N PRO A 410 -22.00 14.51 3.67
CA PRO A 410 -21.05 15.12 4.61
C PRO A 410 -21.66 15.33 5.99
N GLY A 411 -20.90 14.98 7.03
CA GLY A 411 -21.31 15.03 8.43
C GLY A 411 -22.03 13.78 8.96
N GLU A 412 -22.46 12.85 8.09
CA GLU A 412 -23.00 11.57 8.56
C GLU A 412 -21.88 10.62 9.02
N GLU A 413 -22.13 9.88 10.08
CA GLU A 413 -21.24 8.81 10.54
C GLU A 413 -21.54 7.52 9.76
N LEU A 414 -20.53 6.96 9.10
CA LEU A 414 -20.64 5.65 8.46
C LEU A 414 -20.90 4.53 9.48
N ARG A 415 -20.44 4.75 10.71
CA ARG A 415 -20.65 3.91 11.88
C ARG A 415 -20.87 4.78 13.09
N ALA A 416 -21.71 4.30 14.01
CA ALA A 416 -21.98 5.01 15.25
C ALA A 416 -20.70 5.26 16.06
N GLY A 417 -20.41 6.51 16.38
CA GLY A 417 -19.22 6.96 17.09
C GLY A 417 -17.96 7.01 16.23
N GLY A 418 -18.05 6.76 14.92
CA GLY A 418 -16.95 6.90 13.99
C GLY A 418 -16.74 8.36 13.52
N LYS A 419 -15.64 8.56 12.75
CA LYS A 419 -15.42 9.86 12.12
C LYS A 419 -16.54 10.16 11.11
N PRO A 420 -17.19 11.34 11.20
CA PRO A 420 -18.14 11.79 10.20
C PRO A 420 -17.50 11.86 8.81
N LEU A 421 -18.32 11.65 7.78
CA LEU A 421 -17.90 11.78 6.39
C LEU A 421 -17.49 13.23 6.09
N ASP A 422 -16.32 13.40 5.52
CA ASP A 422 -15.73 14.68 5.14
C ASP A 422 -15.57 14.81 3.61
N ALA A 423 -16.50 14.22 2.83
CA ALA A 423 -16.50 14.24 1.37
C ALA A 423 -17.93 14.29 0.80
N ASP A 424 -18.11 14.94 -0.34
CA ASP A 424 -19.37 15.00 -1.10
C ASP A 424 -19.42 13.89 -2.15
N LEU A 425 -19.70 12.66 -1.72
CA LEU A 425 -19.73 11.50 -2.58
C LEU A 425 -20.77 11.57 -3.69
N VAL A 426 -21.90 12.28 -3.47
CA VAL A 426 -22.94 12.47 -4.48
C VAL A 426 -22.42 13.37 -5.59
N GLY A 427 -21.84 14.52 -5.22
CA GLY A 427 -21.19 15.39 -6.20
C GLY A 427 -20.04 14.72 -6.94
N ASP A 428 -19.27 13.90 -6.25
CA ASP A 428 -18.11 13.21 -6.83
C ASP A 428 -18.52 12.15 -7.85
N ILE A 429 -19.55 11.33 -7.56
CA ILE A 429 -20.03 10.34 -8.52
C ILE A 429 -20.68 10.98 -9.75
N GLU A 430 -21.33 12.14 -9.59
CA GLU A 430 -21.90 12.90 -10.69
C GLU A 430 -20.82 13.44 -11.63
N ARG A 431 -19.71 13.96 -11.10
CA ARG A 431 -18.58 14.45 -11.89
C ARG A 431 -17.98 13.36 -12.75
N VAL A 432 -17.70 12.17 -12.20
CA VAL A 432 -17.13 11.06 -12.98
C VAL A 432 -18.14 10.48 -13.97
N ALA A 433 -19.43 10.44 -13.63
CA ALA A 433 -20.50 10.02 -14.52
C ALA A 433 -20.60 10.96 -15.75
N GLU A 434 -20.53 12.27 -15.54
CA GLU A 434 -20.50 13.26 -16.61
C GLU A 434 -19.28 13.07 -17.52
N ALA A 435 -18.09 12.86 -16.96
CA ALA A 435 -16.83 12.69 -17.67
C ALA A 435 -16.86 11.49 -18.64
N VAL A 436 -17.49 10.37 -18.25
CA VAL A 436 -17.65 9.20 -19.14
C VAL A 436 -18.90 9.29 -20.02
N GLY A 437 -19.70 10.35 -19.90
CA GLY A 437 -20.92 10.55 -20.68
C GLY A 437 -22.06 9.64 -20.25
N TRP A 438 -22.24 9.41 -18.95
CA TRP A 438 -23.38 8.65 -18.42
C TRP A 438 -24.72 9.15 -18.93
N GLY A 439 -25.65 8.26 -19.26
CA GLY A 439 -26.95 8.62 -19.83
C GLY A 439 -26.97 9.00 -21.31
N LYS A 440 -25.81 9.16 -21.96
CA LYS A 440 -25.74 9.37 -23.43
C LYS A 440 -25.75 8.02 -24.16
N ASP A 441 -26.20 8.04 -25.38
CA ASP A 441 -26.15 6.85 -26.28
C ASP A 441 -24.73 6.28 -26.31
N LYS A 442 -24.62 4.97 -26.30
CA LYS A 442 -23.36 4.24 -26.40
C LYS A 442 -23.36 3.24 -27.56
N PRO A 443 -22.21 3.00 -28.24
CA PRO A 443 -22.10 1.97 -29.28
C PRO A 443 -22.42 0.57 -28.72
N ALA A 444 -22.85 -0.33 -29.61
CA ALA A 444 -23.03 -1.74 -29.27
C ALA A 444 -21.68 -2.34 -28.74
N GLY A 445 -21.74 -3.21 -27.75
CA GLY A 445 -20.56 -3.81 -27.12
C GLY A 445 -19.77 -2.87 -26.22
N THR A 446 -20.31 -1.67 -25.93
CA THR A 446 -19.73 -0.70 -25.00
C THR A 446 -20.48 -0.74 -23.67
N GLY A 447 -19.76 -0.70 -22.56
CA GLY A 447 -20.30 -0.57 -21.22
C GLY A 447 -19.72 0.61 -20.47
N ARG A 448 -20.52 1.21 -19.59
CA ARG A 448 -20.12 2.25 -18.65
C ARG A 448 -20.33 1.78 -17.23
N GLY A 449 -19.34 1.98 -16.38
CA GLY A 449 -19.38 1.56 -14.99
C GLY A 449 -19.08 2.71 -14.06
N LEU A 450 -19.69 2.64 -12.87
CA LEU A 450 -19.52 3.58 -11.78
C LEU A 450 -19.03 2.83 -10.55
N SER A 451 -18.28 3.53 -9.70
CA SER A 451 -17.75 2.97 -8.46
C SER A 451 -17.63 4.04 -7.39
N VAL A 452 -18.11 3.73 -6.18
CA VAL A 452 -17.97 4.58 -5.01
C VAL A 452 -17.46 3.76 -3.83
N GLY A 453 -16.42 4.25 -3.20
CA GLY A 453 -15.85 3.67 -1.99
C GLY A 453 -15.13 4.71 -1.16
N LEU A 454 -14.70 4.29 0.01
CA LEU A 454 -13.89 5.09 0.92
C LEU A 454 -12.77 4.25 1.52
N LEU A 455 -11.66 4.89 1.76
CA LEU A 455 -10.53 4.33 2.50
C LEU A 455 -10.29 5.14 3.78
N ALA A 456 -10.19 4.44 4.90
CA ALA A 456 -9.76 5.04 6.16
C ALA A 456 -8.28 5.45 6.07
N ALA A 457 -8.02 6.74 5.90
CA ALA A 457 -6.69 7.28 5.63
C ALA A 457 -6.06 8.01 6.82
N GLY A 458 -4.74 8.25 6.75
CA GLY A 458 -4.00 8.97 7.78
C GLY A 458 -3.66 8.14 9.03
N ALA A 459 -3.78 6.82 8.97
CA ALA A 459 -3.59 5.93 10.12
C ALA A 459 -2.32 6.23 10.94
N HIS A 460 -2.44 6.13 12.27
CA HIS A 460 -1.37 6.40 13.24
C HIS A 460 -0.73 7.78 13.04
N PRO A 461 -1.45 8.88 13.33
CA PRO A 461 -1.03 10.24 12.99
C PRO A 461 0.09 10.76 13.91
N VAL A 462 1.25 10.13 13.87
CA VAL A 462 2.45 10.54 14.61
C VAL A 462 3.55 10.87 13.62
N SER A 463 3.99 12.13 13.61
CA SER A 463 5.10 12.62 12.80
C SER A 463 5.73 13.84 13.45
N SER A 464 7.04 14.01 13.26
CA SER A 464 7.77 15.20 13.69
C SER A 464 8.59 15.74 12.53
N ALA A 465 8.80 17.05 12.51
CA ALA A 465 9.66 17.74 11.57
C ALA A 465 10.55 18.76 12.26
N ILE A 466 11.71 19.04 11.68
CA ILE A 466 12.58 20.14 12.07
C ILE A 466 12.81 21.00 10.83
N VAL A 467 12.63 22.30 10.98
CA VAL A 467 13.02 23.28 9.97
C VAL A 467 14.16 24.11 10.53
N ARG A 468 15.27 24.17 9.79
CA ARG A 468 16.43 24.98 10.09
C ARG A 468 16.56 26.06 9.04
N MET A 469 16.67 27.30 9.44
CA MET A 469 17.07 28.39 8.58
C MET A 469 18.53 28.74 8.87
N GLU A 470 19.32 28.79 7.82
CA GLU A 470 20.75 29.03 7.90
C GLU A 470 21.08 30.52 7.61
N ALA A 471 22.28 30.95 7.94
CA ALA A 471 22.72 32.35 7.86
C ALA A 471 22.66 32.93 6.45
N ASP A 472 22.68 32.11 5.40
CA ASP A 472 22.52 32.53 3.99
C ASP A 472 21.04 32.74 3.60
N GLY A 473 20.11 32.56 4.54
CA GLY A 473 18.67 32.69 4.35
C GLY A 473 18.03 31.52 3.62
N ASN A 474 18.72 30.39 3.44
CA ASN A 474 18.15 29.14 2.95
C ASN A 474 17.60 28.31 4.10
N ALA A 475 16.67 27.42 3.80
CA ALA A 475 16.06 26.54 4.80
C ALA A 475 16.32 25.06 4.50
N VAL A 476 16.46 24.27 5.57
CA VAL A 476 16.57 22.81 5.50
C VAL A 476 15.43 22.21 6.32
N VAL A 477 14.65 21.35 5.69
CA VAL A 477 13.58 20.56 6.33
C VAL A 477 14.10 19.15 6.59
N LEU A 478 14.05 18.71 7.83
CA LEU A 478 14.41 17.36 8.25
C LEU A 478 13.12 16.60 8.62
N VAL A 479 12.86 15.48 7.93
CA VAL A 479 11.67 14.63 8.14
C VAL A 479 12.04 13.15 8.10
N GLY A 480 11.29 12.31 8.81
CA GLY A 480 11.47 10.86 8.75
C GLY A 480 10.81 10.19 7.54
N THR A 481 10.01 10.91 6.78
CA THR A 481 9.27 10.42 5.62
C THR A 481 10.20 9.98 4.49
N THR A 482 9.91 8.83 3.88
CA THR A 482 10.65 8.31 2.71
C THR A 482 10.10 8.90 1.40
N GLU A 483 10.98 9.17 0.45
CA GLU A 483 10.60 9.52 -0.93
C GLU A 483 10.50 8.23 -1.75
N VAL A 484 9.26 7.76 -1.99
CA VAL A 484 8.97 6.51 -2.72
C VAL A 484 8.55 6.73 -4.18
N GLY A 485 8.65 7.99 -4.65
CA GLY A 485 8.21 8.43 -5.97
C GLY A 485 7.00 9.37 -5.94
N GLN A 486 6.36 9.54 -4.78
CA GLN A 486 5.16 10.37 -4.60
C GLN A 486 5.43 11.89 -4.65
N GLY A 487 6.70 12.34 -4.52
CA GLY A 487 7.04 13.76 -4.56
C GLY A 487 7.01 14.46 -3.21
N ALA A 488 7.10 13.73 -2.11
CA ALA A 488 7.06 14.28 -0.75
C ALA A 488 8.09 15.38 -0.52
N ARG A 489 9.32 15.23 -1.06
CA ARG A 489 10.37 16.26 -0.95
C ARG A 489 9.97 17.59 -1.60
N THR A 490 9.21 17.54 -2.70
CA THR A 490 8.70 18.73 -3.38
C THR A 490 7.59 19.38 -2.56
N VAL A 491 6.61 18.59 -2.12
CA VAL A 491 5.47 19.06 -1.32
C VAL A 491 5.93 19.69 -0.01
N PHE A 492 6.86 19.05 0.72
CA PHE A 492 7.38 19.62 1.98
C PHE A 492 8.18 20.90 1.77
N ALA A 493 8.91 21.00 0.64
CA ALA A 493 9.59 22.24 0.29
C ALA A 493 8.59 23.38 0.02
N GLN A 494 7.47 23.10 -0.67
CA GLN A 494 6.40 24.09 -0.91
C GLN A 494 5.74 24.54 0.40
N ILE A 495 5.41 23.61 1.30
CA ILE A 495 4.80 23.92 2.60
C ILE A 495 5.74 24.81 3.44
N ALA A 496 7.02 24.46 3.55
CA ALA A 496 7.97 25.26 4.31
C ALA A 496 8.25 26.62 3.64
N ALA A 497 8.30 26.66 2.31
CA ALA A 497 8.49 27.89 1.55
C ALA A 497 7.34 28.87 1.74
N GLU A 498 6.10 28.38 1.76
CA GLU A 498 4.90 29.21 2.02
C GLU A 498 4.99 29.91 3.37
N GLU A 499 5.24 29.15 4.45
CA GLU A 499 5.31 29.71 5.81
C GLU A 499 6.52 30.66 5.99
N LEU A 500 7.65 30.34 5.38
CA LEU A 500 8.87 31.13 5.47
C LEU A 500 8.91 32.30 4.49
N ARG A 501 7.90 32.42 3.61
CA ARG A 501 7.87 33.39 2.49
C ARG A 501 9.12 33.31 1.62
N LEU A 502 9.61 32.08 1.36
CA LEU A 502 10.75 31.79 0.51
C LEU A 502 10.33 31.25 -0.85
N PRO A 503 11.10 31.48 -1.92
CA PRO A 503 11.02 30.62 -3.10
C PRO A 503 11.29 29.16 -2.73
N ALA A 504 10.50 28.23 -3.30
CA ALA A 504 10.64 26.80 -2.98
C ALA A 504 12.07 26.28 -3.22
N GLU A 505 12.78 26.83 -4.18
CA GLU A 505 14.18 26.49 -4.54
C GLU A 505 15.16 26.74 -3.40
N ARG A 506 14.85 27.66 -2.50
CA ARG A 506 15.66 27.98 -1.30
C ARG A 506 15.40 27.03 -0.12
N VAL A 507 14.50 26.06 -0.26
CA VAL A 507 14.20 25.07 0.77
C VAL A 507 14.73 23.70 0.35
N THR A 508 15.64 23.11 1.11
CA THR A 508 16.15 21.75 0.90
C THR A 508 15.44 20.78 1.84
N VAL A 509 14.97 19.61 1.34
CA VAL A 509 14.37 18.58 2.17
C VAL A 509 15.32 17.38 2.29
N ARG A 510 15.58 16.95 3.52
CA ARG A 510 16.36 15.76 3.85
C ARG A 510 15.46 14.78 4.62
N GLY A 511 15.44 13.54 4.18
CA GLY A 511 14.54 12.53 4.74
C GLY A 511 15.20 11.20 5.03
N ALA A 512 14.49 10.39 5.80
CA ALA A 512 14.66 8.97 5.98
C ALA A 512 16.07 8.49 6.39
N ASP A 513 16.67 9.17 7.38
CA ASP A 513 17.84 8.67 8.14
C ASP A 513 17.48 8.68 9.62
N THR A 514 17.23 7.53 10.20
CA THR A 514 16.70 7.42 11.57
C THR A 514 17.64 7.91 12.68
N ARG A 515 18.90 8.21 12.36
CA ARG A 515 19.87 8.80 13.30
C ARG A 515 19.78 10.32 13.30
N PHE A 516 19.44 10.96 12.19
CA PHE A 516 19.53 12.41 12.03
C PHE A 516 18.18 13.09 11.78
N THR A 517 17.19 12.36 11.27
CA THR A 517 15.85 12.92 11.05
C THR A 517 14.91 12.57 12.21
N PRO A 518 13.95 13.46 12.51
CA PRO A 518 12.96 13.18 13.55
C PRO A 518 12.03 12.02 13.13
N TYR A 519 11.29 11.51 14.11
CA TYR A 519 10.41 10.36 13.93
C TYR A 519 9.28 10.65 12.95
N ASP A 520 9.05 9.72 12.01
CA ASP A 520 7.81 9.58 11.25
C ASP A 520 7.36 8.12 11.30
N ARG A 521 6.07 7.91 11.57
CA ARG A 521 5.52 6.56 11.72
C ARG A 521 5.66 5.74 10.44
N SER A 522 5.33 6.33 9.27
CA SER A 522 5.36 5.59 8.01
C SER A 522 5.12 6.48 6.78
N THR A 523 5.62 6.03 5.64
CA THR A 523 5.19 6.51 4.32
C THR A 523 4.20 5.49 3.73
N GLY A 524 2.90 5.72 3.93
CA GLY A 524 1.79 4.85 3.56
C GLY A 524 0.49 5.36 4.17
N ALA A 525 -0.65 4.72 3.91
CA ALA A 525 -1.98 5.14 4.36
C ALA A 525 -2.33 6.59 3.98
N SER A 526 -1.84 7.06 2.84
CA SER A 526 -2.08 8.40 2.25
C SER A 526 -1.81 9.58 3.20
N ARG A 527 -0.89 9.41 4.19
CA ARG A 527 -0.70 10.32 5.32
C ARG A 527 0.41 11.36 5.18
N SER A 528 1.29 11.26 4.19
CA SER A 528 2.50 12.10 4.12
C SER A 528 2.17 13.60 4.06
N THR A 529 1.28 14.03 3.18
CA THR A 529 0.89 15.45 3.08
C THR A 529 0.14 15.90 4.32
N THR A 530 -0.81 15.09 4.81
CA THR A 530 -1.69 15.44 5.94
C THR A 530 -0.92 15.50 7.26
N VAL A 531 -0.20 14.45 7.60
CA VAL A 531 0.41 14.30 8.94
C VAL A 531 1.83 14.88 8.97
N ALA A 532 2.72 14.40 8.08
CA ALA A 532 4.09 14.91 8.04
C ALA A 532 4.14 16.35 7.49
N GLY A 533 3.32 16.68 6.49
CA GLY A 533 3.19 18.04 5.99
C GLY A 533 2.73 19.04 7.06
N LEU A 534 1.79 18.65 7.94
CA LEU A 534 1.37 19.48 9.06
C LEU A 534 2.49 19.68 10.09
N ALA A 535 3.31 18.64 10.36
CA ALA A 535 4.50 18.79 11.20
C ALA A 535 5.51 19.77 10.58
N VAL A 536 5.73 19.70 9.25
CA VAL A 536 6.59 20.65 8.52
C VAL A 536 6.05 22.07 8.62
N LYS A 537 4.75 22.27 8.42
CA LYS A 537 4.10 23.59 8.56
C LYS A 537 4.36 24.17 9.95
N ARG A 538 4.05 23.43 11.02
CA ARG A 538 4.27 23.87 12.40
C ARG A 538 5.73 24.21 12.71
N ALA A 539 6.67 23.44 12.15
CA ALA A 539 8.10 23.72 12.31
C ALA A 539 8.52 25.02 11.60
N ALA A 540 8.00 25.25 10.38
CA ALA A 540 8.28 26.47 9.60
C ALA A 540 7.63 27.71 10.26
N GLU A 541 6.41 27.60 10.80
CA GLU A 541 5.75 28.67 11.57
C GLU A 541 6.60 29.10 12.77
N GLN A 542 7.23 28.17 13.50
CA GLN A 542 8.12 28.52 14.60
C GLN A 542 9.37 29.29 14.15
N VAL A 543 9.97 28.90 13.01
CA VAL A 543 11.10 29.65 12.44
C VAL A 543 10.63 31.04 12.00
N ARG A 544 9.46 31.13 11.37
CA ARG A 544 8.87 32.42 10.95
C ARG A 544 8.66 33.34 12.15
N ALA A 545 8.11 32.83 13.25
CA ALA A 545 7.92 33.60 14.46
C ALA A 545 9.25 34.17 15.02
N GLN A 546 10.34 33.38 15.02
CA GLN A 546 11.66 33.84 15.42
C GLN A 546 12.20 34.94 14.47
N LEU A 547 12.00 34.80 13.18
CA LEU A 547 12.40 35.83 12.19
C LEU A 547 11.63 37.15 12.44
N VAL A 548 10.34 37.09 12.70
CA VAL A 548 9.49 38.24 13.02
C VAL A 548 9.97 38.93 14.31
N GLU A 549 10.29 38.16 15.33
CA GLU A 549 10.82 38.67 16.60
C GLU A 549 12.16 39.41 16.40
N ILE A 550 13.10 38.81 15.67
CA ILE A 550 14.42 39.42 15.36
C ILE A 550 14.27 40.67 14.50
N ALA A 551 13.36 40.64 13.54
CA ALA A 551 13.12 41.78 12.65
C ALA A 551 12.35 42.92 13.35
N GLY A 552 11.51 42.58 14.34
CA GLY A 552 10.56 43.52 14.95
C GLY A 552 9.39 43.88 14.03
N SER A 553 9.12 43.10 12.99
CA SER A 553 8.08 43.33 11.98
C SER A 553 7.60 42.03 11.37
N GLU A 554 6.31 41.88 11.12
CA GLU A 554 5.73 40.77 10.34
C GLU A 554 5.99 40.88 8.84
N GLU A 555 6.27 42.10 8.35
CA GLU A 555 6.55 42.39 6.94
C GLU A 555 8.03 42.20 6.57
N VAL A 556 8.66 41.14 7.12
CA VAL A 556 10.05 40.86 6.80
C VAL A 556 10.14 40.01 5.51
N GLU A 557 10.92 40.50 4.56
CA GLU A 557 11.11 39.89 3.25
C GLU A 557 12.28 38.88 3.24
N ALA A 558 12.18 37.85 2.40
CA ALA A 558 13.16 36.78 2.28
C ALA A 558 14.60 37.27 1.98
N ASP A 559 14.73 38.31 1.17
CA ASP A 559 16.05 38.85 0.78
C ASP A 559 16.77 39.56 1.93
N SER A 560 16.02 39.94 2.99
CA SER A 560 16.60 40.54 4.21
C SER A 560 17.08 39.51 5.24
N TYR A 561 16.78 38.23 5.08
CA TYR A 561 17.13 37.21 6.09
C TYR A 561 18.62 37.13 6.38
N PRO A 562 19.54 37.13 5.40
CA PRO A 562 20.98 37.13 5.71
C PRO A 562 21.43 38.32 6.56
N GLU A 563 20.84 39.51 6.30
CA GLU A 563 21.16 40.72 7.10
C GLU A 563 20.62 40.62 8.53
N LEU A 564 19.43 39.99 8.72
CA LEU A 564 18.88 39.72 10.03
C LEU A 564 19.78 38.78 10.85
N PHE A 565 20.33 37.75 10.21
CA PHE A 565 21.27 36.84 10.85
C PHE A 565 22.54 37.53 11.30
N VAL A 566 23.13 38.38 10.44
CA VAL A 566 24.31 39.17 10.79
C VAL A 566 24.01 40.10 11.96
N ARG A 567 22.86 40.77 11.95
CA ARG A 567 22.46 41.70 13.02
C ARG A 567 22.22 40.97 14.35
N HIS A 568 21.66 39.78 14.32
CA HIS A 568 21.30 39.00 15.51
C HIS A 568 22.47 38.18 16.08
N PHE A 569 23.18 37.45 15.23
CA PHE A 569 24.23 36.51 15.61
C PHE A 569 25.65 37.05 15.39
N GLY A 570 25.81 38.15 14.68
CA GLY A 570 27.10 38.66 14.25
C GLY A 570 27.65 37.95 13.00
N LEU A 571 28.90 38.25 12.61
CA LEU A 571 29.51 37.66 11.42
C LEU A 571 29.88 36.18 11.53
N ALA A 572 29.81 35.60 12.71
CA ALA A 572 30.09 34.19 12.92
C ALA A 572 28.97 33.25 12.38
N GLY A 573 27.84 33.83 11.97
CA GLY A 573 26.68 33.07 11.53
C GLY A 573 25.84 32.59 12.69
N GLY A 574 24.89 31.70 12.41
CA GLY A 574 23.95 31.13 13.35
C GLY A 574 22.87 30.35 12.61
N GLU A 575 21.94 29.81 13.34
CA GLU A 575 20.78 29.13 12.75
C GLU A 575 19.52 29.40 13.59
N LEU A 576 18.36 29.39 12.93
CA LEU A 576 17.06 29.38 13.61
C LEU A 576 16.47 27.98 13.42
N ILE A 577 15.95 27.43 14.52
CA ILE A 577 15.38 26.07 14.50
C ILE A 577 13.94 26.12 14.97
N GLY A 578 13.04 25.53 14.14
CA GLY A 578 11.67 25.25 14.50
C GLY A 578 11.41 23.75 14.55
N ARG A 579 10.52 23.33 15.45
CA ARG A 579 10.11 21.94 15.62
C ARG A 579 8.59 21.85 15.49
N GLY A 580 8.13 20.94 14.65
CA GLY A 580 6.71 20.64 14.50
C GLY A 580 6.45 19.18 14.87
N GLU A 581 5.34 18.96 15.54
CA GLU A 581 4.91 17.64 15.98
C GLU A 581 3.42 17.47 15.73
N VAL A 582 3.05 16.28 15.27
CA VAL A 582 1.68 15.79 15.18
C VAL A 582 1.63 14.49 15.97
N ALA A 583 0.71 14.43 16.92
CA ALA A 583 0.46 13.26 17.74
C ALA A 583 -1.04 13.14 18.02
N PRO A 584 -1.58 11.94 18.28
CA PRO A 584 -2.96 11.77 18.70
C PRO A 584 -3.24 12.54 20.00
N GLU A 585 -4.42 13.11 20.13
CA GLU A 585 -4.87 13.67 21.40
C GLU A 585 -5.26 12.52 22.35
N GLY A 586 -4.73 12.53 23.58
CA GLY A 586 -5.06 11.58 24.66
C GLY A 586 -3.94 10.63 25.07
N SER A 587 -4.21 9.81 26.09
CA SER A 587 -3.23 8.98 26.78
C SER A 587 -2.79 7.74 26.00
N GLY A 588 -1.98 7.89 24.94
CA GLY A 588 -1.21 6.79 24.34
C GLY A 588 -2.00 5.72 23.60
N SER A 589 -3.31 5.85 23.43
CA SER A 589 -4.07 5.03 22.49
C SER A 589 -3.85 5.54 21.09
N TYR A 590 -3.60 4.64 20.16
CA TYR A 590 -3.66 4.96 18.74
C TYR A 590 -5.05 5.54 18.44
N ALA A 591 -5.11 6.61 17.64
CA ALA A 591 -6.38 7.13 17.19
C ALA A 591 -7.20 6.00 16.56
N GLU A 592 -8.30 5.64 17.17
CA GLU A 592 -9.24 4.67 16.61
C GLU A 592 -9.98 5.36 15.46
N GLY A 593 -9.83 4.82 14.26
CA GLY A 593 -10.48 5.34 13.06
C GLY A 593 -9.59 6.20 12.15
N PRO A 594 -10.15 6.68 11.03
CA PRO A 594 -9.44 7.48 10.04
C PRO A 594 -9.18 8.90 10.53
N VAL A 595 -8.05 9.47 10.10
CA VAL A 595 -7.78 10.91 10.26
C VAL A 595 -8.64 11.71 9.28
N PHE A 596 -8.83 11.17 8.07
CA PHE A 596 -9.76 11.66 7.04
C PHE A 596 -10.23 10.46 6.19
N TRP A 597 -11.28 10.68 5.39
CA TRP A 597 -11.72 9.71 4.41
C TRP A 597 -11.08 10.01 3.05
N GLU A 598 -10.30 9.06 2.53
CA GLU A 598 -9.83 9.13 1.15
C GLU A 598 -10.92 8.59 0.22
N VAL A 599 -11.32 9.40 -0.75
CA VAL A 599 -12.37 9.07 -1.69
C VAL A 599 -11.85 8.06 -2.73
N CYS A 600 -12.64 7.03 -2.98
CA CYS A 600 -12.39 6.00 -4.00
C CYS A 600 -13.54 6.03 -5.01
N VAL A 601 -13.72 7.15 -5.71
CA VAL A 601 -14.80 7.35 -6.69
C VAL A 601 -14.24 7.36 -8.10
N GLY A 602 -14.87 6.57 -8.98
CA GLY A 602 -14.45 6.47 -10.36
C GLY A 602 -15.53 5.99 -11.32
N ALA A 603 -15.25 6.20 -12.60
CA ALA A 603 -16.04 5.70 -13.70
C ALA A 603 -15.14 5.16 -14.82
N ALA A 604 -15.66 4.23 -15.60
CA ALA A 604 -14.98 3.72 -16.79
C ALA A 604 -15.95 3.52 -17.95
N GLU A 605 -15.45 3.69 -19.17
CA GLU A 605 -16.11 3.24 -20.41
C GLU A 605 -15.23 2.19 -21.08
N VAL A 606 -15.80 1.04 -21.39
CA VAL A 606 -15.08 -0.09 -22.00
C VAL A 606 -15.78 -0.57 -23.26
N THR A 607 -15.03 -1.21 -24.15
CA THR A 607 -15.58 -2.02 -25.25
C THR A 607 -15.04 -3.44 -25.16
N ILE A 608 -15.86 -4.41 -25.58
CA ILE A 608 -15.51 -5.83 -25.54
C ILE A 608 -15.56 -6.38 -26.97
N ASP A 609 -14.47 -7.03 -27.36
CA ASP A 609 -14.41 -7.84 -28.59
C ASP A 609 -14.99 -9.23 -28.25
N GLU A 610 -16.18 -9.53 -28.79
CA GLU A 610 -16.90 -10.79 -28.49
C GLU A 610 -16.24 -12.05 -29.07
N ASP A 611 -15.37 -11.90 -30.06
CA ASP A 611 -14.67 -13.02 -30.69
C ASP A 611 -13.45 -13.44 -29.89
N THR A 612 -12.81 -12.50 -29.20
CA THR A 612 -11.58 -12.73 -28.44
C THR A 612 -11.73 -12.58 -26.93
N GLY A 613 -12.82 -11.97 -26.47
CA GLY A 613 -13.01 -11.58 -25.06
C GLY A 613 -12.14 -10.41 -24.60
N ARG A 614 -11.42 -9.75 -25.51
CA ARG A 614 -10.54 -8.62 -25.14
C ARG A 614 -11.37 -7.43 -24.70
N VAL A 615 -11.10 -6.96 -23.48
CA VAL A 615 -11.63 -5.70 -22.94
C VAL A 615 -10.66 -4.57 -23.26
N ARG A 616 -11.15 -3.49 -23.86
CA ARG A 616 -10.42 -2.25 -24.09
C ARG A 616 -11.08 -1.13 -23.31
N VAL A 617 -10.31 -0.45 -22.50
CA VAL A 617 -10.79 0.71 -21.74
C VAL A 617 -10.65 1.95 -22.61
N LEU A 618 -11.78 2.61 -22.87
CA LEU A 618 -11.83 3.82 -23.70
C LEU A 618 -11.61 5.05 -22.84
N LYS A 619 -12.29 5.10 -21.68
CA LYS A 619 -12.22 6.24 -20.77
C LYS A 619 -12.13 5.78 -19.32
N THR A 620 -11.41 6.56 -18.52
CA THR A 620 -11.48 6.50 -17.07
C THR A 620 -11.67 7.91 -16.52
N ALA A 621 -12.42 8.01 -15.44
CA ALA A 621 -12.55 9.22 -14.66
C ALA A 621 -12.43 8.87 -13.17
N THR A 622 -11.65 9.63 -12.43
CA THR A 622 -11.46 9.47 -10.99
C THR A 622 -11.57 10.80 -10.28
N VAL A 623 -11.96 10.77 -9.01
CA VAL A 623 -11.95 11.94 -8.13
C VAL A 623 -10.80 11.82 -7.15
N ALA A 624 -10.00 12.89 -7.06
CA ALA A 624 -9.03 13.13 -6.03
C ALA A 624 -9.52 14.28 -5.12
N ASP A 625 -10.31 13.97 -4.08
CA ASP A 625 -10.66 14.93 -3.03
C ASP A 625 -9.44 15.12 -2.12
N VAL A 626 -8.75 16.22 -2.33
CA VAL A 626 -7.49 16.53 -1.65
C VAL A 626 -7.62 17.71 -0.67
N GLY A 627 -8.84 18.19 -0.43
CA GLY A 627 -9.10 19.37 0.38
C GLY A 627 -8.38 20.60 -0.17
N ARG A 628 -7.04 20.62 -0.08
CA ARG A 628 -6.17 21.62 -0.72
C ARG A 628 -5.04 20.93 -1.47
N ALA A 629 -4.95 21.11 -2.77
CA ALA A 629 -3.85 20.63 -3.58
C ALA A 629 -2.59 21.47 -3.33
N ILE A 630 -1.59 20.90 -2.64
CA ILE A 630 -0.31 21.60 -2.44
C ILE A 630 0.44 21.75 -3.77
N ASN A 631 0.44 20.69 -4.58
CA ASN A 631 0.98 20.67 -5.94
C ASN A 631 -0.01 19.91 -6.84
N PRO A 632 -0.86 20.60 -7.62
CA PRO A 632 -1.90 19.96 -8.44
C PRO A 632 -1.34 18.92 -9.43
N GLN A 633 -0.21 19.19 -10.07
CA GLN A 633 0.40 18.23 -11.00
C GLN A 633 0.84 16.93 -10.31
N LEU A 634 1.32 17.00 -9.07
CA LEU A 634 1.69 15.78 -8.32
C LEU A 634 0.46 15.01 -7.87
N VAL A 635 -0.66 15.68 -7.56
CA VAL A 635 -1.96 15.02 -7.33
C VAL A 635 -2.39 14.25 -8.56
N GLU A 636 -2.43 14.91 -9.72
CA GLU A 636 -2.78 14.28 -11.01
C GLU A 636 -1.91 13.04 -11.29
N ARG A 637 -0.57 13.16 -11.16
CA ARG A 637 0.36 12.03 -11.39
C ARG A 637 0.17 10.88 -10.41
N GLN A 638 -0.21 11.18 -9.17
CA GLN A 638 -0.49 10.17 -8.17
C GLN A 638 -1.77 9.39 -8.51
N ASP A 639 -2.79 10.09 -8.96
CA ASP A 639 -4.07 9.54 -9.37
C ASP A 639 -3.94 8.71 -10.67
N GLU A 640 -3.26 9.22 -11.70
CA GLU A 640 -2.94 8.48 -12.93
C GLU A 640 -2.21 7.16 -12.63
N GLY A 641 -1.19 7.20 -11.75
CA GLY A 641 -0.47 6.00 -11.33
C GLY A 641 -1.35 5.00 -10.57
N GLY A 642 -2.34 5.47 -9.81
CA GLY A 642 -3.37 4.64 -9.18
C GLY A 642 -4.30 4.01 -10.20
N THR A 643 -4.75 4.78 -11.17
CA THR A 643 -5.59 4.33 -12.28
C THR A 643 -4.94 3.18 -13.04
N LEU A 644 -3.66 3.31 -13.42
CA LEU A 644 -2.94 2.24 -14.14
C LEU A 644 -2.82 0.95 -13.32
N GLN A 645 -2.56 1.05 -12.03
CA GLN A 645 -2.57 -0.13 -11.15
C GLN A 645 -3.98 -0.72 -11.00
N GLY A 646 -5.03 0.11 -10.99
CA GLY A 646 -6.41 -0.34 -11.01
C GLY A 646 -6.76 -1.12 -12.28
N LEU A 647 -6.29 -0.66 -13.45
CA LEU A 647 -6.41 -1.40 -14.70
C LEU A 647 -5.67 -2.74 -14.66
N GLY A 648 -4.45 -2.76 -14.10
CA GLY A 648 -3.69 -4.00 -13.91
C GLY A 648 -4.47 -5.02 -13.09
N ASN A 649 -5.01 -4.60 -11.96
CA ASN A 649 -5.82 -5.45 -11.08
C ASN A 649 -7.09 -5.98 -11.76
N ALA A 650 -7.76 -5.13 -12.57
CA ALA A 650 -9.00 -5.50 -13.22
C ALA A 650 -8.79 -6.45 -14.41
N LEU A 651 -7.71 -6.27 -15.19
CA LEU A 651 -7.60 -6.87 -16.53
C LEU A 651 -6.47 -7.89 -16.69
N TYR A 652 -5.37 -7.80 -15.92
CA TYR A 652 -4.13 -8.49 -16.27
C TYR A 652 -3.44 -9.24 -15.16
N GLU A 653 -3.37 -8.64 -13.95
CA GLU A 653 -2.43 -9.06 -12.91
C GLU A 653 -2.95 -10.21 -12.07
N GLU A 654 -2.24 -11.31 -12.07
CA GLU A 654 -2.53 -12.50 -11.27
C GLU A 654 -1.25 -13.29 -11.01
N MET A 655 -1.01 -13.66 -9.77
CA MET A 655 -0.02 -14.68 -9.39
C MET A 655 -0.71 -16.04 -9.42
N VAL A 656 -0.34 -16.87 -10.39
CA VAL A 656 -0.95 -18.19 -10.59
C VAL A 656 -0.22 -19.23 -9.75
N TYR A 657 -0.95 -19.84 -8.82
CA TYR A 657 -0.43 -20.91 -7.97
C TYR A 657 -1.04 -22.26 -8.34
N GLU A 658 -0.21 -23.30 -8.41
CA GLU A 658 -0.64 -24.68 -8.51
C GLU A 658 0.10 -25.48 -7.43
N ASP A 659 -0.63 -26.18 -6.57
CA ASP A 659 -0.09 -26.95 -5.44
C ASP A 659 0.96 -26.17 -4.60
N GLY A 660 0.71 -24.88 -4.36
CA GLY A 660 1.58 -23.99 -3.60
C GLY A 660 2.80 -23.45 -4.37
N LEU A 661 2.99 -23.85 -5.63
CA LEU A 661 4.07 -23.36 -6.51
C LEU A 661 3.59 -22.17 -7.34
N LEU A 662 4.35 -21.11 -7.41
CA LEU A 662 4.11 -19.97 -8.30
C LEU A 662 4.56 -20.31 -9.72
N LEU A 663 3.66 -20.28 -10.69
CA LEU A 663 3.92 -20.69 -12.07
C LEU A 663 4.44 -19.57 -12.96
N ASN A 664 4.10 -18.30 -12.65
CA ASN A 664 4.39 -17.14 -13.48
C ASN A 664 5.28 -16.11 -12.76
N GLU A 665 6.46 -16.55 -12.35
CA GLU A 665 7.43 -15.76 -11.56
C GLU A 665 8.26 -14.75 -12.38
N THR A 666 8.00 -14.62 -13.69
CA THR A 666 8.73 -13.72 -14.58
C THR A 666 7.80 -12.72 -15.25
N LEU A 667 8.34 -11.58 -15.71
CA LEU A 667 7.58 -10.58 -16.47
C LEU A 667 7.20 -11.01 -17.91
N LEU A 668 7.60 -12.20 -18.33
CA LEU A 668 7.07 -12.81 -19.56
C LEU A 668 5.65 -13.33 -19.33
N ASP A 669 5.40 -13.87 -18.15
CA ASP A 669 4.17 -14.58 -17.81
C ASP A 669 3.29 -13.78 -16.83
N TYR A 670 3.89 -13.01 -15.92
CA TYR A 670 3.18 -12.05 -15.07
C TYR A 670 3.01 -10.73 -15.82
N ARG A 671 1.79 -10.44 -16.23
CA ARG A 671 1.49 -9.32 -17.11
C ARG A 671 1.10 -8.08 -16.32
N VAL A 672 1.77 -6.96 -16.59
CA VAL A 672 1.41 -5.62 -16.10
C VAL A 672 0.93 -4.75 -17.26
N PRO A 673 0.13 -3.69 -17.04
CA PRO A 673 -0.25 -2.75 -18.09
C PRO A 673 0.97 -2.13 -18.76
N THR A 674 0.89 -1.96 -20.07
CA THR A 674 1.85 -1.29 -20.93
C THR A 674 1.29 0.02 -21.47
N PHE A 675 2.06 0.78 -22.24
CA PHE A 675 1.57 1.98 -22.92
C PHE A 675 0.43 1.70 -23.92
N GLU A 676 0.33 0.48 -24.44
CA GLU A 676 -0.73 0.06 -25.35
C GLU A 676 -2.07 -0.19 -24.64
N ASP A 677 -2.01 -0.36 -23.32
CA ASP A 677 -3.19 -0.64 -22.48
C ASP A 677 -3.77 0.63 -21.86
N LEU A 678 -3.18 1.81 -22.15
CA LEU A 678 -3.68 3.10 -21.67
C LEU A 678 -5.08 3.38 -22.21
N PRO A 679 -6.00 3.92 -21.38
CA PRO A 679 -7.25 4.49 -21.87
C PRO A 679 -7.02 5.60 -22.90
N GLU A 680 -7.93 5.77 -23.82
CA GLU A 680 -7.88 6.87 -24.79
C GLU A 680 -8.04 8.23 -24.11
N GLU A 681 -8.84 8.27 -23.04
CA GLU A 681 -9.06 9.45 -22.22
C GLU A 681 -8.94 9.08 -20.73
N MET A 682 -8.14 9.83 -19.99
CA MET A 682 -8.00 9.72 -18.53
C MET A 682 -8.33 11.08 -17.90
N HIS A 683 -9.31 11.12 -17.02
CA HIS A 683 -9.74 12.31 -16.32
C HIS A 683 -9.45 12.17 -14.81
N CYS A 684 -8.55 13.00 -14.28
CA CYS A 684 -8.36 13.19 -12.86
C CYS A 684 -9.08 14.48 -12.44
N ILE A 685 -10.13 14.35 -11.65
CA ILE A 685 -10.94 15.48 -11.17
C ILE A 685 -10.46 15.82 -9.75
N ILE A 686 -9.74 16.94 -9.64
CA ILE A 686 -9.23 17.41 -8.35
C ILE A 686 -10.32 18.23 -7.66
N VAL A 687 -10.71 17.81 -6.44
CA VAL A 687 -11.67 18.49 -5.58
C VAL A 687 -10.93 19.18 -4.45
N GLU A 688 -11.14 20.48 -4.30
CA GLU A 688 -10.57 21.32 -3.26
C GLU A 688 -11.68 21.99 -2.43
N ASN A 689 -11.93 21.45 -1.25
CA ASN A 689 -12.94 21.93 -0.30
C ASN A 689 -12.33 22.49 1.00
N GLU A 690 -10.99 22.45 1.12
CA GLU A 690 -10.18 22.96 2.23
C GLU A 690 -10.61 22.45 3.63
N ASP A 691 -11.24 21.27 3.70
CA ASP A 691 -11.81 20.68 4.92
C ASP A 691 -10.93 19.59 5.55
N GLY A 692 -9.76 19.32 4.97
CA GLY A 692 -8.83 18.30 5.45
C GLY A 692 -8.09 18.70 6.74
N PRO A 693 -7.61 17.72 7.51
CA PRO A 693 -6.87 17.96 8.75
C PRO A 693 -5.39 18.33 8.51
N GLY A 694 -4.93 18.32 7.28
CA GLY A 694 -3.54 18.63 6.90
C GLY A 694 -3.27 20.13 6.78
N PRO A 695 -2.05 20.49 6.33
CA PRO A 695 -1.71 21.90 6.11
C PRO A 695 -2.66 22.51 5.07
N TYR A 696 -3.18 23.71 5.37
CA TYR A 696 -4.10 24.46 4.52
C TYR A 696 -5.40 23.72 4.17
N GLY A 697 -5.82 22.78 5.00
CA GLY A 697 -7.00 21.94 4.72
C GLY A 697 -6.71 20.77 3.77
N ALA A 698 -5.47 20.37 3.57
CA ALA A 698 -5.11 19.28 2.67
C ALA A 698 -5.51 17.89 3.19
N LYS A 699 -5.90 17.02 2.25
CA LYS A 699 -6.04 15.56 2.41
C LYS A 699 -4.98 14.83 1.57
N GLY A 700 -4.79 13.55 1.78
CA GLY A 700 -3.98 12.68 0.92
C GLY A 700 -4.79 12.03 -0.20
N CYS A 701 -4.13 11.63 -1.27
CA CYS A 701 -4.76 10.96 -2.42
C CYS A 701 -3.88 9.81 -2.94
N GLY A 702 -3.22 9.09 -2.01
CA GLY A 702 -2.23 8.10 -2.39
C GLY A 702 -2.80 6.80 -2.95
N GLU A 703 -4.04 6.45 -2.66
CA GLU A 703 -4.54 5.08 -2.78
C GLU A 703 -5.88 4.95 -3.51
N GLY A 704 -6.77 5.94 -3.42
CA GLY A 704 -8.17 5.84 -3.82
C GLY A 704 -8.43 5.45 -5.28
N ALA A 705 -7.67 6.00 -6.22
CA ALA A 705 -7.87 5.76 -7.66
C ALA A 705 -7.73 4.27 -8.04
N LEU A 706 -6.82 3.51 -7.39
CA LEU A 706 -6.66 2.08 -7.68
C LEU A 706 -7.95 1.30 -7.39
N ALA A 707 -8.56 1.52 -6.23
CA ALA A 707 -9.79 0.83 -5.85
C ALA A 707 -10.96 1.26 -6.74
N ALA A 708 -11.07 2.56 -7.00
CA ALA A 708 -12.09 3.15 -7.86
C ALA A 708 -12.10 2.54 -9.27
N VAL A 709 -10.94 2.52 -9.93
CA VAL A 709 -10.82 2.05 -11.32
C VAL A 709 -11.01 0.53 -11.42
N THR A 710 -10.46 -0.25 -10.46
CA THR A 710 -10.69 -1.70 -10.42
C THR A 710 -12.18 -2.03 -10.44
N ALA A 711 -12.97 -1.35 -9.61
CA ALA A 711 -14.40 -1.56 -9.53
C ALA A 711 -15.16 -0.98 -10.74
N ALA A 712 -14.82 0.22 -11.20
CA ALA A 712 -15.47 0.87 -12.33
C ALA A 712 -15.31 0.08 -13.65
N VAL A 713 -14.14 -0.52 -13.88
CA VAL A 713 -13.91 -1.39 -15.06
C VAL A 713 -14.76 -2.65 -14.96
N ALA A 714 -14.83 -3.29 -13.79
CA ALA A 714 -15.64 -4.49 -13.60
C ALA A 714 -17.15 -4.22 -13.80
N THR A 715 -17.66 -3.09 -13.27
CA THR A 715 -19.05 -2.67 -13.47
C THR A 715 -19.33 -2.27 -14.92
N ALA A 716 -18.35 -1.66 -15.63
CA ALA A 716 -18.47 -1.36 -17.04
C ALA A 716 -18.55 -2.63 -17.91
N VAL A 717 -17.76 -3.66 -17.61
CA VAL A 717 -17.82 -4.95 -18.31
C VAL A 717 -19.17 -5.64 -18.06
N ALA A 718 -19.71 -5.55 -16.84
CA ALA A 718 -21.03 -6.06 -16.53
C ALA A 718 -22.16 -5.29 -17.28
N ASP A 719 -22.02 -3.95 -17.43
CA ASP A 719 -22.96 -3.13 -18.21
C ASP A 719 -22.86 -3.38 -19.73
N ALA A 720 -21.70 -3.84 -20.23
CA ALA A 720 -21.56 -4.33 -21.61
C ALA A 720 -22.21 -5.72 -21.81
N GLY A 721 -22.82 -6.32 -20.78
CA GLY A 721 -23.51 -7.59 -20.82
C GLY A 721 -22.71 -8.79 -20.34
N VAL A 722 -21.52 -8.62 -19.79
CA VAL A 722 -20.65 -9.72 -19.31
C VAL A 722 -20.40 -9.60 -17.82
N PRO A 723 -21.38 -9.97 -16.95
CA PRO A 723 -21.16 -9.96 -15.51
C PRO A 723 -20.15 -11.04 -15.13
N MET A 724 -19.11 -10.64 -14.41
CA MET A 724 -18.01 -11.50 -13.96
C MET A 724 -17.98 -11.59 -12.43
N THR A 725 -17.57 -12.74 -11.91
CA THR A 725 -17.45 -13.00 -10.48
C THR A 725 -15.99 -13.25 -10.03
N GLU A 726 -15.06 -13.13 -10.97
CA GLU A 726 -13.62 -13.26 -10.70
C GLU A 726 -12.80 -12.22 -11.46
N LEU A 727 -11.71 -11.78 -10.85
CA LEU A 727 -10.67 -10.97 -11.47
C LEU A 727 -9.39 -11.80 -11.62
N PRO A 728 -8.50 -11.40 -12.56
CA PRO A 728 -8.65 -10.36 -13.58
C PRO A 728 -9.59 -10.80 -14.71
N LEU A 729 -10.14 -9.81 -15.43
CA LEU A 729 -11.02 -10.00 -16.59
C LEU A 729 -10.18 -10.31 -17.82
N THR A 730 -9.44 -11.42 -17.77
CA THR A 730 -8.61 -11.82 -18.92
C THR A 730 -9.45 -12.12 -20.14
N PRO A 731 -8.90 -11.97 -21.36
CA PRO A 731 -9.63 -12.28 -22.59
C PRO A 731 -10.25 -13.68 -22.58
N GLU A 732 -9.55 -14.68 -22.06
CA GLU A 732 -10.05 -16.05 -21.96
C GLU A 732 -11.27 -16.15 -21.03
N ARG A 733 -11.22 -15.55 -19.82
CA ARG A 733 -12.33 -15.58 -18.86
C ARG A 733 -13.55 -14.85 -19.41
N VAL A 734 -13.35 -13.67 -19.99
CA VAL A 734 -14.42 -12.88 -20.62
C VAL A 734 -15.03 -13.64 -21.79
N TRP A 735 -14.21 -14.20 -22.69
CA TRP A 735 -14.69 -14.99 -23.82
C TRP A 735 -15.48 -16.22 -23.37
N ARG A 736 -15.00 -16.98 -22.40
CA ARG A 736 -15.73 -18.12 -21.83
C ARG A 736 -17.10 -17.68 -21.31
N ARG A 737 -17.15 -16.60 -20.53
CA ARG A 737 -18.43 -16.10 -20.02
C ARG A 737 -19.38 -15.67 -21.14
N ILE A 738 -18.89 -15.07 -22.21
CA ILE A 738 -19.69 -14.73 -23.40
C ILE A 738 -20.28 -16.02 -24.02
N GLN A 739 -19.50 -17.11 -24.13
CA GLN A 739 -20.01 -18.36 -24.66
C GLN A 739 -21.09 -18.95 -23.74
N ASP A 740 -20.88 -18.96 -22.43
CA ASP A 740 -21.89 -19.41 -21.45
C ASP A 740 -23.20 -18.60 -21.62
N LEU A 741 -23.11 -17.26 -21.72
CA LEU A 741 -24.26 -16.38 -21.90
C LEU A 741 -24.99 -16.64 -23.24
N LYS A 742 -24.25 -16.96 -24.31
CA LYS A 742 -24.83 -17.35 -25.62
C LYS A 742 -25.60 -18.68 -25.51
N GLU A 743 -25.05 -19.65 -24.78
CA GLU A 743 -25.69 -20.94 -24.50
C GLU A 743 -26.94 -20.80 -23.58
N GLU A 744 -26.87 -19.94 -22.59
CA GLU A 744 -27.99 -19.60 -21.70
C GLU A 744 -29.10 -18.79 -22.43
N GLY A 745 -28.84 -18.27 -23.64
CA GLY A 745 -29.73 -17.39 -24.40
C GLY A 745 -29.91 -15.99 -23.80
N SER A 746 -29.00 -15.59 -22.91
CA SER A 746 -29.00 -14.31 -22.19
C SER A 746 -28.03 -13.27 -22.79
N TRP A 747 -27.25 -13.63 -23.81
CA TRP A 747 -26.35 -12.69 -24.51
C TRP A 747 -27.16 -11.65 -25.31
N PRO A 748 -26.99 -10.34 -25.06
CA PRO A 748 -27.64 -9.31 -25.83
C PRO A 748 -27.16 -9.38 -27.30
N ARG A 749 -28.09 -9.44 -28.26
CA ARG A 749 -27.81 -9.48 -29.71
C ARG A 749 -27.62 -8.08 -30.25
#